data_6f77b7e9913ce8b7d31b110e317cf560
#
_entry.id   6f77b7e9913ce8b7d31b110e317cf560
#
_cell.length_a   1.000
_cell.length_b   1.000
_cell.length_c   1.000
_cell.angle_alpha   90.00
_cell.angle_beta   90.00
_cell.angle_gamma   90.00
#
_symmetry.space_group_name_H-M   'P 1'
#
loop_
_entity.id
_entity.type
_entity.pdbx_description
1 polymer ?
#
loop_
_entity_poly.entity_id
_entity_poly.type
_entity_poly.pdbx_seq_one_letter_code
_entity_poly.pdbx_strand_id
1 'polypeptide(L)'
;MSTQRWKVAWLSVSGLIALTPIAALADQAPDQPASVSQVVVTAQRLAAARDTIQPQVGASTYSLNAATIETLPAGENTPLNQVLLQAPGVAQDSFSQLHIRGEHNGLQYRLNGVILPEGLSVFSQALSPQIAGNVELITGALPAEYGLRTAGIIDITTKSGAFANAGSASIYGGSHGDIEPSAEYGGSSGALNYFVSGSYLQNDLGIESPDGSSNPIHDHTRHYQAFAYLEDILDSSSSVSVIAGLTHQTFQIPDVFGEMNGGLGLNVNGQTDYPSQDLNENQTEASYYGVVSYLHTTDRFTMQVSAFARYSTLNFTPDQVGDILYDGVSQVADKTDTAGGLQAEGVYDLGPQHTLRAGVIVEVDHAVSDTTSQVLLIDNNPGDANYGGQVSDQPFTIIDNNGKTAETYSVYLQDEWKLLDNLTLNYGVRFDQFDGFVDQNQTSPRINLVWLPEPSTTIHIGYAKYFTPPPFELVGQETVQKFIEPIPGNPNITTSGSPVVADCGALIATTACPLVSQDTTPTAERANYFDVGAAKKLSPSLTVTIDSYLKLSNHLIDEGQFGAPIILTPFNYAKGRQYGVELTGSYAKGPFSAYANFAYSVAQGEGWQSSQFDFPQAQIDYVANHYIYLDHDERVAMSAGGSYLWEGTRFSTDLIFGTGLRQDGNVTTPSGTITEPDGSVLDAIPNGLPVGKYVQVNFGVTHHFDLPTVGAMDVRFDITNAFDEVYQIRTGTGVGVFAPQYGPRRGFFAGVTKDF
;
A
#
# COMPACT_ATOMS: atom_id res chain seq x y z
N MET A 1 -29.63 38.95 -5.57
CA MET A 1 -30.11 38.06 -6.63
C MET A 1 -29.89 36.68 -6.12
N SER A 2 -30.88 35.83 -6.09
CA SER A 2 -31.04 34.66 -5.24
C SER A 2 -30.09 33.53 -5.56
N THR A 3 -29.27 33.15 -4.59
CA THR A 3 -28.51 31.88 -4.57
C THR A 3 -29.37 30.81 -3.93
N GLN A 4 -29.86 29.89 -4.71
CA GLN A 4 -30.55 28.69 -4.23
C GLN A 4 -29.49 27.72 -3.69
N ARG A 5 -29.41 27.62 -2.38
CA ARG A 5 -28.65 26.56 -1.69
C ARG A 5 -29.45 25.26 -1.78
N TRP A 6 -28.96 24.29 -2.48
CA TRP A 6 -29.41 22.89 -2.37
C TRP A 6 -28.92 22.32 -1.05
N LYS A 7 -29.84 22.07 -0.13
CA LYS A 7 -29.56 21.30 1.08
C LYS A 7 -29.60 19.83 0.70
N VAL A 8 -28.42 19.19 0.65
CA VAL A 8 -28.34 17.74 0.66
C VAL A 8 -28.71 17.30 2.08
N ALA A 9 -29.81 16.60 2.20
CA ALA A 9 -30.25 16.04 3.47
C ALA A 9 -29.44 14.77 3.76
N TRP A 10 -28.58 14.82 4.74
CA TRP A 10 -27.93 13.66 5.32
C TRP A 10 -28.99 12.79 6.02
N LEU A 11 -29.24 11.62 5.44
CA LEU A 11 -29.98 10.56 6.13
C LEU A 11 -29.03 9.91 7.14
N SER A 12 -29.13 10.31 8.39
CA SER A 12 -28.52 9.59 9.51
C SER A 12 -29.21 8.22 9.62
N VAL A 13 -28.55 7.18 9.14
CA VAL A 13 -28.99 5.78 9.33
C VAL A 13 -28.59 5.34 10.73
N SER A 14 -29.33 5.82 11.73
CA SER A 14 -29.40 5.21 13.04
C SER A 14 -30.67 4.36 13.07
N GLY A 15 -30.64 3.21 12.47
CA GLY A 15 -31.72 2.25 12.44
C GLY A 15 -31.22 0.87 12.85
N LEU A 16 -31.48 0.48 14.10
CA LEU A 16 -31.52 -0.91 14.48
C LEU A 16 -32.45 -1.65 13.51
N ILE A 17 -31.90 -2.49 12.65
CA ILE A 17 -32.71 -3.42 11.84
C ILE A 17 -33.19 -4.51 12.78
N ALA A 18 -34.41 -4.39 13.26
CA ALA A 18 -35.16 -5.49 13.81
C ALA A 18 -35.56 -6.40 12.64
N LEU A 19 -34.86 -7.53 12.48
CA LEU A 19 -35.24 -8.59 11.56
C LEU A 19 -36.54 -9.22 12.02
N THR A 20 -37.67 -8.75 11.45
CA THR A 20 -38.93 -9.52 11.49
C THR A 20 -38.90 -10.51 10.34
N PRO A 21 -39.20 -11.80 10.56
CA PRO A 21 -39.25 -12.77 9.48
C PRO A 21 -40.45 -12.49 8.57
N ILE A 22 -40.18 -12.19 7.30
CA ILE A 22 -41.22 -12.22 6.26
C ILE A 22 -41.52 -13.69 5.99
N ALA A 23 -42.66 -14.16 6.45
CA ALA A 23 -43.19 -15.44 6.08
C ALA A 23 -43.66 -15.37 4.61
N ALA A 24 -42.86 -15.89 3.69
CA ALA A 24 -43.27 -16.16 2.35
C ALA A 24 -44.04 -17.48 2.33
N LEU A 25 -45.33 -17.44 1.99
CA LEU A 25 -46.15 -18.57 1.66
C LEU A 25 -45.65 -19.15 0.31
N ALA A 26 -44.89 -20.22 0.36
CA ALA A 26 -44.68 -21.13 -0.74
C ALA A 26 -44.89 -22.56 -0.20
N ASP A 27 -46.04 -23.12 -0.58
CA ASP A 27 -46.40 -24.52 -0.33
C ASP A 27 -45.62 -25.37 -1.34
N GLN A 28 -44.41 -25.78 -0.94
CA GLN A 28 -43.66 -26.90 -1.58
C GLN A 28 -43.15 -27.82 -0.49
N ALA A 29 -43.21 -29.12 -0.79
CA ALA A 29 -42.82 -30.20 0.10
C ALA A 29 -41.46 -29.92 0.77
N PRO A 30 -41.21 -30.32 2.02
CA PRO A 30 -39.97 -30.04 2.68
C PRO A 30 -38.83 -30.76 1.99
N ASP A 31 -37.98 -29.99 1.28
CA ASP A 31 -36.67 -30.47 0.90
C ASP A 31 -35.91 -30.83 2.16
N GLN A 32 -35.38 -32.04 2.21
CA GLN A 32 -34.51 -32.46 3.30
C GLN A 32 -33.35 -31.45 3.36
N PRO A 33 -32.97 -30.93 4.56
CA PRO A 33 -31.84 -30.08 4.66
C PRO A 33 -30.63 -30.77 4.06
N ALA A 34 -30.00 -30.09 3.07
CA ALA A 34 -28.78 -30.59 2.45
C ALA A 34 -27.77 -30.93 3.54
N SER A 35 -27.15 -32.11 3.47
CA SER A 35 -26.11 -32.47 4.45
C SER A 35 -24.98 -31.44 4.39
N VAL A 36 -24.34 -31.13 5.52
CA VAL A 36 -23.20 -30.20 5.61
C VAL A 36 -22.18 -30.45 4.51
N SER A 37 -21.90 -31.71 4.18
CA SER A 37 -20.99 -32.08 3.09
C SER A 37 -21.45 -31.61 1.69
N GLN A 38 -22.75 -31.48 1.44
CA GLN A 38 -23.28 -31.04 0.13
C GLN A 38 -23.20 -29.49 0.02
N VAL A 39 -23.46 -28.78 1.09
CA VAL A 39 -23.28 -27.30 1.16
C VAL A 39 -21.83 -26.95 0.95
N VAL A 40 -20.93 -27.64 1.61
CA VAL A 40 -19.47 -27.51 1.51
C VAL A 40 -19.00 -27.66 0.06
N VAL A 41 -19.40 -28.73 -0.62
CA VAL A 41 -19.04 -28.97 -2.03
C VAL A 41 -19.61 -27.89 -2.95
N THR A 42 -20.82 -27.39 -2.65
CA THR A 42 -21.42 -26.30 -3.43
C THR A 42 -20.67 -24.98 -3.23
N ALA A 43 -20.29 -24.62 -2.00
CA ALA A 43 -19.50 -23.42 -1.72
C ALA A 43 -18.14 -23.45 -2.43
N GLN A 44 -17.42 -24.57 -2.36
CA GLN A 44 -16.15 -24.75 -3.07
C GLN A 44 -16.31 -24.60 -4.59
N ARG A 45 -17.39 -25.17 -5.16
CA ARG A 45 -17.67 -25.03 -6.59
C ARG A 45 -17.99 -23.58 -6.98
N LEU A 46 -18.74 -22.86 -6.16
CA LEU A 46 -19.06 -21.45 -6.40
C LEU A 46 -17.82 -20.57 -6.27
N ALA A 47 -16.96 -20.82 -5.28
CA ALA A 47 -15.69 -20.14 -5.16
C ALA A 47 -14.80 -20.38 -6.40
N ALA A 48 -14.65 -21.63 -6.84
CA ALA A 48 -13.90 -21.95 -8.05
C ALA A 48 -14.52 -21.32 -9.31
N ALA A 49 -15.85 -21.18 -9.39
CA ALA A 49 -16.52 -20.49 -10.49
C ALA A 49 -16.25 -18.96 -10.44
N ARG A 50 -16.22 -18.35 -9.25
CA ARG A 50 -15.82 -16.96 -9.09
C ARG A 50 -14.40 -16.73 -9.62
N ASP A 51 -13.45 -17.58 -9.26
CA ASP A 51 -12.06 -17.46 -9.67
C ASP A 51 -11.88 -17.57 -11.21
N THR A 52 -12.87 -18.11 -11.94
CA THR A 52 -12.85 -18.10 -13.42
C THR A 52 -13.13 -16.73 -14.04
N ILE A 53 -13.68 -15.78 -13.27
CA ILE A 53 -13.92 -14.42 -13.74
C ILE A 53 -12.56 -13.76 -14.05
N GLN A 54 -11.54 -14.05 -13.26
CA GLN A 54 -10.20 -13.51 -13.45
C GLN A 54 -9.41 -14.30 -14.50
N PRO A 55 -8.73 -13.61 -15.43
CA PRO A 55 -7.90 -14.28 -16.42
C PRO A 55 -6.57 -14.69 -15.80
N GLN A 56 -6.23 -15.97 -15.94
CA GLN A 56 -4.94 -16.51 -15.46
C GLN A 56 -3.83 -16.48 -16.52
N VAL A 57 -3.94 -15.62 -17.55
CA VAL A 57 -3.11 -15.73 -18.75
C VAL A 57 -2.40 -14.40 -19.04
N GLY A 58 -1.07 -14.44 -19.11
CA GLY A 58 -0.22 -13.38 -19.64
C GLY A 58 0.25 -12.32 -18.63
N ALA A 59 0.02 -12.54 -17.34
CA ALA A 59 0.61 -11.74 -16.26
C ALA A 59 1.50 -12.62 -15.39
N SER A 60 2.49 -12.02 -14.72
CA SER A 60 3.32 -12.70 -13.74
C SER A 60 2.60 -12.74 -12.40
N THR A 61 2.34 -13.94 -11.89
CA THR A 61 1.63 -14.14 -10.62
C THR A 61 2.56 -14.80 -9.60
N TYR A 62 2.65 -14.22 -8.42
CA TYR A 62 3.33 -14.79 -7.27
C TYR A 62 2.30 -15.06 -6.16
N SER A 63 2.11 -16.33 -5.82
CA SER A 63 1.05 -16.77 -4.90
C SER A 63 1.61 -17.26 -3.58
N LEU A 64 1.04 -16.77 -2.48
CA LEU A 64 1.33 -17.11 -1.09
C LEU A 64 0.04 -17.57 -0.43
N ASN A 65 -0.22 -18.87 -0.46
CA ASN A 65 -1.38 -19.42 0.25
C ASN A 65 -1.14 -19.54 1.75
N ALA A 66 -2.20 -19.71 2.55
CA ALA A 66 -2.13 -19.80 4.01
C ALA A 66 -1.10 -20.84 4.48
N ALA A 67 -1.01 -22.00 3.81
CA ALA A 67 -0.01 -23.01 4.16
C ALA A 67 1.43 -22.55 3.89
N THR A 68 1.65 -21.73 2.87
CA THR A 68 2.96 -21.13 2.58
C THR A 68 3.29 -20.05 3.62
N ILE A 69 2.33 -19.18 3.95
CA ILE A 69 2.50 -18.16 4.99
C ILE A 69 2.86 -18.81 6.32
N GLU A 70 2.19 -19.92 6.70
CA GLU A 70 2.49 -20.66 7.92
C GLU A 70 3.91 -21.29 7.92
N THR A 71 4.56 -21.41 6.76
CA THR A 71 5.97 -21.86 6.70
C THR A 71 6.99 -20.77 6.95
N LEU A 72 6.58 -19.50 6.97
CA LEU A 72 7.47 -18.39 7.31
C LEU A 72 7.76 -18.37 8.83
N PRO A 73 8.89 -17.83 9.28
CA PRO A 73 9.04 -17.39 10.67
C PRO A 73 7.88 -16.46 11.06
N ALA A 74 7.38 -16.57 12.28
CA ALA A 74 6.17 -15.94 12.78
C ALA A 74 4.83 -16.38 12.11
N GLY A 75 4.84 -17.10 10.98
CA GLY A 75 3.63 -17.62 10.32
C GLY A 75 2.59 -16.54 10.03
N GLU A 76 1.35 -16.73 10.45
CA GLU A 76 0.25 -15.76 10.27
C GLU A 76 0.39 -14.49 11.15
N ASN A 77 1.32 -14.45 12.12
CA ASN A 77 1.68 -13.21 12.83
C ASN A 77 2.67 -12.34 12.04
N THR A 78 3.19 -12.84 10.89
CA THR A 78 4.00 -12.02 9.98
C THR A 78 3.13 -10.91 9.40
N PRO A 79 3.48 -9.62 9.53
CA PRO A 79 2.71 -8.54 8.91
C PRO A 79 2.58 -8.72 7.39
N LEU A 80 1.47 -8.31 6.78
CA LEU A 80 1.19 -8.54 5.35
C LEU A 80 2.27 -7.96 4.44
N ASN A 81 2.82 -6.79 4.78
CA ASN A 81 3.95 -6.21 4.04
C ASN A 81 5.18 -7.12 4.05
N GLN A 82 5.52 -7.71 5.19
CA GLN A 82 6.65 -8.63 5.32
C GLN A 82 6.41 -9.95 4.53
N VAL A 83 5.15 -10.39 4.46
CA VAL A 83 4.75 -11.50 3.58
C VAL A 83 4.98 -11.13 2.11
N LEU A 84 4.59 -9.92 1.70
CA LEU A 84 4.73 -9.44 0.33
C LEU A 84 6.19 -9.16 -0.07
N LEU A 85 7.08 -8.81 0.88
CA LEU A 85 8.52 -8.69 0.64
C LEU A 85 9.16 -10.03 0.22
N GLN A 86 8.49 -11.15 0.42
CA GLN A 86 8.95 -12.43 -0.11
C GLN A 86 8.70 -12.58 -1.62
N ALA A 87 7.97 -11.66 -2.26
CA ALA A 87 7.75 -11.66 -3.70
C ALA A 87 8.89 -10.92 -4.45
N PRO A 88 9.15 -11.23 -5.73
CA PRO A 88 10.19 -10.56 -6.50
C PRO A 88 9.83 -9.10 -6.80
N GLY A 89 10.82 -8.21 -6.80
CA GLY A 89 10.67 -6.81 -7.19
C GLY A 89 9.91 -5.93 -6.20
N VAL A 90 9.66 -6.43 -4.99
CA VAL A 90 9.06 -5.67 -3.90
C VAL A 90 10.15 -5.12 -3.00
N ALA A 91 10.12 -3.81 -2.77
CA ALA A 91 11.01 -3.10 -1.84
C ALA A 91 10.21 -2.54 -0.67
N GLN A 92 10.83 -2.56 0.51
CA GLN A 92 10.28 -1.92 1.70
C GLN A 92 10.67 -0.46 1.73
N ASP A 93 9.70 0.38 2.02
CA ASP A 93 9.93 1.77 2.42
C ASP A 93 9.60 1.98 3.90
N SER A 94 9.76 3.22 4.34
CA SER A 94 9.29 3.69 5.63
C SER A 94 7.80 3.45 5.83
N PHE A 95 7.40 3.36 7.10
CA PHE A 95 6.01 3.16 7.51
C PHE A 95 5.40 1.86 6.99
N SER A 96 6.26 0.87 6.76
CA SER A 96 5.83 -0.42 6.21
C SER A 96 5.20 -0.34 4.81
N GLN A 97 5.37 0.77 4.09
CA GLN A 97 4.92 0.90 2.71
C GLN A 97 5.71 -0.03 1.78
N LEU A 98 5.07 -0.43 0.70
CA LEU A 98 5.66 -1.33 -0.29
C LEU A 98 5.69 -0.67 -1.66
N HIS A 99 6.82 -0.80 -2.32
CA HIS A 99 7.00 -0.34 -3.70
C HIS A 99 7.34 -1.52 -4.60
N ILE A 100 6.58 -1.67 -5.67
CA ILE A 100 6.84 -2.70 -6.66
C ILE A 100 7.55 -2.05 -7.83
N ARG A 101 8.77 -2.56 -8.13
CA ARG A 101 9.57 -2.08 -9.25
C ARG A 101 9.91 -0.58 -9.16
N GLY A 102 9.93 -0.03 -7.92
CA GLY A 102 10.21 1.37 -7.63
C GLY A 102 9.08 2.35 -7.98
N GLU A 103 7.83 1.89 -8.06
CA GLU A 103 6.67 2.75 -8.31
C GLU A 103 6.02 3.20 -7.01
N HIS A 104 5.65 4.48 -6.95
CA HIS A 104 4.78 5.04 -5.91
C HIS A 104 3.30 4.76 -6.22
N ASN A 105 2.49 4.51 -5.18
CA ASN A 105 1.02 4.44 -5.23
C ASN A 105 0.42 3.62 -6.38
N GLY A 106 1.14 2.60 -6.81
CA GLY A 106 0.73 1.75 -7.92
C GLY A 106 0.06 0.44 -7.50
N LEU A 107 -0.21 0.22 -6.21
CA LEU A 107 -0.80 -1.02 -5.69
C LEU A 107 -2.33 -0.94 -5.64
N GLN A 108 -2.99 -1.99 -6.12
CA GLN A 108 -4.43 -2.20 -5.96
C GLN A 108 -4.68 -3.41 -5.10
N TYR A 109 -5.47 -3.26 -4.04
CA TYR A 109 -5.93 -4.37 -3.22
C TYR A 109 -7.29 -4.85 -3.67
N ARG A 110 -7.47 -6.16 -3.71
CA ARG A 110 -8.76 -6.82 -3.99
C ARG A 110 -9.08 -7.86 -2.92
N LEU A 111 -10.35 -8.00 -2.60
CA LEU A 111 -10.88 -9.04 -1.72
C LEU A 111 -11.87 -9.89 -2.51
N ASN A 112 -11.53 -11.17 -2.72
CA ASN A 112 -12.34 -12.09 -3.53
C ASN A 112 -12.68 -11.52 -4.93
N GLY A 113 -11.68 -10.87 -5.58
CA GLY A 113 -11.81 -10.23 -6.89
C GLY A 113 -12.43 -8.84 -6.89
N VAL A 114 -12.98 -8.36 -5.77
CA VAL A 114 -13.59 -7.04 -5.67
C VAL A 114 -12.57 -5.99 -5.21
N ILE A 115 -12.54 -4.85 -5.87
CA ILE A 115 -11.66 -3.74 -5.51
C ILE A 115 -11.97 -3.29 -4.09
N LEU A 116 -10.95 -3.18 -3.26
CA LEU A 116 -11.00 -2.44 -2.01
C LEU A 116 -10.56 -1.00 -2.34
N PRO A 117 -11.42 0.01 -2.17
CA PRO A 117 -11.05 1.40 -2.41
C PRO A 117 -9.80 1.81 -1.65
N GLU A 118 -9.06 2.76 -2.18
CA GLU A 118 -7.96 3.40 -1.48
C GLU A 118 -8.47 4.13 -0.24
N GLY A 119 -7.59 4.44 0.70
CA GLY A 119 -7.96 5.16 1.90
C GLY A 119 -6.75 5.57 2.69
N LEU A 120 -6.96 6.49 3.60
CA LEU A 120 -5.93 7.03 4.48
C LEU A 120 -5.34 5.93 5.36
N SER A 121 -4.10 5.60 5.12
CA SER A 121 -3.35 4.60 5.88
C SER A 121 -1.86 4.84 5.62
N VAL A 122 -1.19 5.54 6.53
CA VAL A 122 0.23 5.86 6.41
C VAL A 122 1.09 4.81 7.12
N PHE A 123 0.78 4.52 8.39
CA PHE A 123 1.55 3.57 9.21
C PHE A 123 0.85 2.22 9.34
N SER A 124 -0.39 2.12 8.91
CA SER A 124 -1.22 0.95 9.18
C SER A 124 -1.40 0.07 7.97
N GLN A 125 -1.59 -1.22 8.25
CA GLN A 125 -2.08 -2.17 7.26
C GLN A 125 -3.54 -2.50 7.57
N ALA A 126 -4.43 -2.15 6.64
CA ALA A 126 -5.85 -2.43 6.79
C ALA A 126 -6.18 -3.94 6.70
N LEU A 127 -5.23 -4.75 6.22
CA LEU A 127 -5.41 -6.17 5.96
C LEU A 127 -4.37 -7.02 6.70
N SER A 128 -4.80 -8.16 7.24
CA SER A 128 -3.94 -9.14 7.91
C SER A 128 -3.82 -10.43 7.11
N PRO A 129 -2.68 -11.12 7.12
CA PRO A 129 -2.56 -12.47 6.58
C PRO A 129 -3.53 -13.48 7.21
N GLN A 130 -3.96 -13.27 8.44
CA GLN A 130 -4.91 -14.14 9.14
C GLN A 130 -6.24 -14.30 8.41
N ILE A 131 -6.67 -13.30 7.63
CA ILE A 131 -7.91 -13.40 6.83
C ILE A 131 -7.72 -14.14 5.52
N ALA A 132 -6.48 -14.35 5.08
CA ALA A 132 -6.16 -14.81 3.76
C ALA A 132 -6.11 -16.34 3.66
N GLY A 133 -6.87 -16.90 2.75
CA GLY A 133 -6.66 -18.25 2.23
C GLY A 133 -5.55 -18.29 1.18
N ASN A 134 -5.44 -17.21 0.39
CA ASN A 134 -4.39 -16.99 -0.59
C ASN A 134 -4.14 -15.49 -0.78
N VAL A 135 -2.89 -15.10 -0.96
CA VAL A 135 -2.47 -13.74 -1.35
C VAL A 135 -1.74 -13.87 -2.68
N GLU A 136 -2.20 -13.17 -3.69
CA GLU A 136 -1.56 -13.14 -5.00
C GLU A 136 -1.06 -11.75 -5.32
N LEU A 137 0.22 -11.65 -5.66
CA LEU A 137 0.79 -10.47 -6.30
C LEU A 137 0.82 -10.71 -7.80
N ILE A 138 0.06 -9.90 -8.55
CA ILE A 138 -0.05 -9.97 -10.01
C ILE A 138 0.63 -8.73 -10.60
N THR A 139 1.62 -8.93 -11.45
CA THR A 139 2.41 -7.86 -12.10
C THR A 139 2.54 -8.13 -13.59
N GLY A 140 3.13 -7.21 -14.34
CA GLY A 140 3.39 -7.40 -15.77
C GLY A 140 2.39 -6.69 -16.67
N ALA A 141 2.20 -7.17 -17.90
CA ALA A 141 1.19 -6.66 -18.82
C ALA A 141 -0.20 -7.17 -18.42
N LEU A 142 -0.77 -6.52 -17.40
CA LEU A 142 -2.05 -6.90 -16.83
C LEU A 142 -3.19 -6.96 -17.85
N PRO A 143 -4.09 -7.93 -17.80
CA PRO A 143 -5.32 -8.00 -18.60
C PRO A 143 -6.23 -6.77 -18.42
N ALA A 144 -7.24 -6.61 -19.31
CA ALA A 144 -8.10 -5.42 -19.34
C ALA A 144 -8.99 -5.25 -18.10
N GLU A 145 -9.20 -6.30 -17.35
CA GLU A 145 -9.90 -6.29 -16.05
C GLU A 145 -9.20 -5.40 -15.01
N TYR A 146 -7.87 -5.37 -15.03
CA TYR A 146 -7.08 -4.59 -14.07
C TYR A 146 -6.77 -3.18 -14.62
N GLY A 147 -6.86 -2.19 -13.75
CA GLY A 147 -6.61 -0.81 -14.12
C GLY A 147 -6.55 0.13 -12.93
N LEU A 148 -6.34 1.41 -13.17
CA LEU A 148 -6.22 2.51 -12.21
C LEU A 148 -4.92 2.47 -11.38
N ARG A 149 -4.57 1.32 -10.79
CA ARG A 149 -3.28 1.04 -10.14
C ARG A 149 -2.65 -0.15 -10.84
N THR A 150 -1.42 -0.03 -11.30
CA THR A 150 -0.85 -0.96 -12.28
C THR A 150 0.58 -1.39 -12.01
N ALA A 151 1.18 -0.95 -10.90
CA ALA A 151 2.46 -1.49 -10.43
C ALA A 151 2.31 -2.94 -9.98
N GLY A 152 1.18 -3.24 -9.29
CA GLY A 152 0.81 -4.59 -8.87
C GLY A 152 -0.60 -4.66 -8.32
N ILE A 153 -1.20 -5.81 -8.51
CA ILE A 153 -2.49 -6.17 -7.90
C ILE A 153 -2.22 -7.15 -6.77
N ILE A 154 -2.69 -6.82 -5.58
CA ILE A 154 -2.68 -7.72 -4.43
C ILE A 154 -4.10 -8.24 -4.28
N ASP A 155 -4.33 -9.46 -4.78
CA ASP A 155 -5.62 -10.12 -4.68
C ASP A 155 -5.61 -11.11 -3.52
N ILE A 156 -6.50 -10.87 -2.55
CA ILE A 156 -6.64 -11.70 -1.36
C ILE A 156 -7.91 -12.51 -1.49
N THR A 157 -7.76 -13.82 -1.70
CA THR A 157 -8.85 -14.75 -1.49
C THR A 157 -8.97 -15.02 0.00
N THR A 158 -10.11 -14.64 0.58
CA THR A 158 -10.31 -14.76 2.02
C THR A 158 -10.46 -16.22 2.44
N LYS A 159 -10.10 -16.53 3.68
CA LYS A 159 -10.52 -17.79 4.32
C LYS A 159 -12.05 -17.83 4.28
N SER A 160 -12.61 -18.71 3.46
CA SER A 160 -14.05 -18.81 3.20
C SER A 160 -14.42 -20.23 2.86
N GLY A 161 -15.71 -20.50 2.88
CA GLY A 161 -16.25 -21.80 2.44
C GLY A 161 -16.24 -22.84 3.53
N ALA A 162 -16.09 -24.06 3.16
CA ALA A 162 -16.38 -25.26 3.90
C ALA A 162 -15.48 -25.52 5.11
N PHE A 163 -15.65 -24.74 6.13
CA PHE A 163 -14.99 -25.00 7.41
C PHE A 163 -15.73 -26.10 8.19
N ALA A 164 -14.97 -26.96 8.81
CA ALA A 164 -15.50 -28.07 9.62
C ALA A 164 -15.90 -27.63 11.04
N ASN A 165 -16.44 -26.41 11.23
CA ASN A 165 -16.74 -25.80 12.53
C ASN A 165 -15.50 -25.88 13.45
N ALA A 166 -14.44 -25.22 13.02
CA ALA A 166 -13.15 -25.20 13.68
C ALA A 166 -12.68 -23.76 13.88
N GLY A 167 -11.87 -23.58 14.87
CA GLY A 167 -11.25 -22.30 15.17
C GLY A 167 -9.95 -22.45 15.91
N SER A 168 -9.26 -21.34 16.09
CA SER A 168 -8.04 -21.24 16.89
C SER A 168 -8.06 -20.00 17.78
N ALA A 169 -7.33 -20.07 18.87
CA ALA A 169 -7.00 -18.92 19.71
C ALA A 169 -5.50 -18.93 19.97
N SER A 170 -4.86 -17.80 19.76
CA SER A 170 -3.42 -17.64 19.84
C SER A 170 -3.07 -16.49 20.80
N ILE A 171 -1.91 -16.64 21.44
CA ILE A 171 -1.19 -15.55 22.05
C ILE A 171 0.25 -15.60 21.56
N TYR A 172 0.74 -14.53 20.98
CA TYR A 172 2.09 -14.35 20.50
C TYR A 172 2.68 -13.10 21.14
N GLY A 173 4.00 -13.04 21.33
CA GLY A 173 4.62 -11.84 21.86
C GLY A 173 6.08 -12.07 22.20
N GLY A 174 6.78 -11.00 22.62
CA GLY A 174 8.20 -11.09 22.89
C GLY A 174 8.93 -9.77 23.11
N SER A 175 10.00 -9.56 22.38
CA SER A 175 10.81 -8.35 22.43
C SER A 175 10.01 -7.11 22.16
N HIS A 176 10.47 -5.94 22.63
CA HIS A 176 9.85 -4.64 22.45
C HIS A 176 8.41 -4.51 23.02
N GLY A 177 8.12 -5.24 24.11
CA GLY A 177 6.79 -5.20 24.72
C GLY A 177 5.67 -5.81 23.88
N ASP A 178 6.02 -6.58 22.86
CA ASP A 178 5.09 -7.17 21.91
C ASP A 178 4.15 -8.17 22.58
N ILE A 179 2.85 -7.99 22.33
CA ILE A 179 1.74 -8.85 22.81
C ILE A 179 0.66 -8.87 21.72
N GLU A 180 0.41 -10.06 21.17
CA GLU A 180 -0.55 -10.27 20.08
C GLU A 180 -1.54 -11.42 20.40
N PRO A 181 -2.61 -11.24 21.17
CA PRO A 181 -3.71 -12.19 21.23
C PRO A 181 -4.55 -12.13 19.94
N SER A 182 -4.91 -13.29 19.42
CA SER A 182 -5.81 -13.42 18.26
C SER A 182 -6.74 -14.61 18.40
N ALA A 183 -7.85 -14.58 17.69
CA ALA A 183 -8.77 -15.71 17.59
C ALA A 183 -9.48 -15.69 16.24
N GLU A 184 -9.74 -16.88 15.71
CA GLU A 184 -10.54 -17.07 14.51
C GLU A 184 -11.48 -18.26 14.65
N TYR A 185 -12.61 -18.21 13.93
CA TYR A 185 -13.55 -19.30 13.89
C TYR A 185 -14.27 -19.33 12.54
N GLY A 186 -14.36 -20.52 11.94
CA GLY A 186 -15.06 -20.74 10.69
C GLY A 186 -15.99 -21.95 10.78
N GLY A 187 -17.10 -21.90 10.03
CA GLY A 187 -18.06 -22.99 10.05
C GLY A 187 -19.14 -22.88 8.99
N SER A 188 -20.02 -23.87 9.00
CA SER A 188 -21.21 -23.91 8.18
C SER A 188 -22.42 -24.27 9.01
N SER A 189 -23.55 -23.60 8.76
CA SER A 189 -24.83 -23.87 9.40
C SER A 189 -25.96 -23.75 8.39
N GLY A 190 -26.52 -24.88 7.95
CA GLY A 190 -27.46 -24.89 6.82
C GLY A 190 -26.80 -24.41 5.54
N ALA A 191 -27.37 -23.38 4.90
CA ALA A 191 -26.83 -22.76 3.70
C ALA A 191 -25.73 -21.70 3.98
N LEU A 192 -25.58 -21.29 5.23
CA LEU A 192 -24.65 -20.24 5.62
C LEU A 192 -23.25 -20.82 5.91
N ASN A 193 -22.25 -20.30 5.21
CA ASN A 193 -20.83 -20.43 5.55
C ASN A 193 -20.35 -19.12 6.21
N TYR A 194 -19.47 -19.24 7.17
CA TYR A 194 -18.94 -18.04 7.86
C TYR A 194 -17.51 -18.25 8.32
N PHE A 195 -16.78 -17.16 8.32
CA PHE A 195 -15.46 -17.01 8.96
C PHE A 195 -15.40 -15.68 9.68
N VAL A 196 -14.89 -15.68 10.89
CA VAL A 196 -14.66 -14.46 11.67
C VAL A 196 -13.30 -14.53 12.33
N SER A 197 -12.61 -13.39 12.40
CA SER A 197 -11.34 -13.28 13.10
C SER A 197 -11.22 -11.93 13.80
N GLY A 198 -10.39 -11.91 14.83
CA GLY A 198 -10.05 -10.69 15.55
C GLY A 198 -8.67 -10.80 16.18
N SER A 199 -7.94 -9.71 16.19
CA SER A 199 -6.61 -9.61 16.79
C SER A 199 -6.41 -8.27 17.47
N TYR A 200 -5.51 -8.28 18.42
CA TYR A 200 -4.95 -7.11 19.07
C TYR A 200 -3.43 -7.22 19.01
N LEU A 201 -2.75 -6.10 18.76
CA LEU A 201 -1.30 -5.98 18.85
C LEU A 201 -0.97 -4.75 19.71
N GLN A 202 0.04 -4.89 20.54
CA GLN A 202 0.70 -3.80 21.25
C GLN A 202 2.19 -4.04 21.22
N ASN A 203 2.98 -3.02 20.89
CA ASN A 203 4.44 -3.06 21.00
C ASN A 203 5.04 -1.66 21.15
N ASP A 204 6.35 -1.59 21.33
CA ASP A 204 7.15 -0.38 21.36
C ASP A 204 8.14 -0.40 20.16
N LEU A 205 7.64 -0.78 18.99
CA LEU A 205 8.35 -0.83 17.69
C LEU A 205 7.34 -0.79 16.53
N GLY A 206 6.40 0.15 16.59
CA GLY A 206 5.33 0.29 15.60
C GLY A 206 5.73 1.11 14.39
N ILE A 207 6.67 2.03 14.55
CA ILE A 207 7.27 2.85 13.50
C ILE A 207 8.78 2.56 13.51
N GLU A 208 9.46 2.80 12.40
CA GLU A 208 10.89 2.55 12.28
C GLU A 208 11.71 3.45 13.20
N SER A 209 12.72 2.87 13.86
CA SER A 209 13.62 3.59 14.76
C SER A 209 14.35 4.73 14.03
N PRO A 210 14.40 5.97 14.59
CA PRO A 210 15.08 7.08 13.95
C PRO A 210 16.61 7.08 14.14
N ASP A 211 17.12 6.31 15.09
CA ASP A 211 18.55 6.26 15.44
C ASP A 211 19.19 4.87 15.31
N GLY A 212 18.42 3.88 14.84
CA GLY A 212 18.84 2.48 14.75
C GLY A 212 19.03 1.81 16.10
N SER A 213 18.53 2.38 17.19
CA SER A 213 18.54 1.74 18.51
C SER A 213 17.56 0.57 18.55
N SER A 214 17.73 -0.30 19.57
CA SER A 214 16.78 -1.38 19.82
C SER A 214 15.54 -0.93 20.63
N ASN A 215 15.57 0.27 21.18
CA ASN A 215 14.50 0.82 22.00
C ASN A 215 14.41 2.33 21.73
N PRO A 216 13.82 2.75 20.63
CA PRO A 216 13.55 4.16 20.37
C PRO A 216 12.60 4.72 21.45
N ILE A 217 12.68 6.01 21.69
CA ILE A 217 11.73 6.69 22.57
C ILE A 217 10.45 7.01 21.79
N HIS A 218 9.31 7.06 22.47
CA HIS A 218 8.01 7.40 21.89
C HIS A 218 7.59 6.52 20.72
N ASP A 219 7.72 5.18 20.86
CA ASP A 219 7.37 4.23 19.79
C ASP A 219 6.26 3.26 20.20
N HIS A 220 5.39 3.67 21.12
CA HIS A 220 4.30 2.82 21.56
C HIS A 220 3.18 2.77 20.53
N THR A 221 2.83 1.55 20.10
CA THR A 221 1.78 1.27 19.12
C THR A 221 0.75 0.32 19.67
N ARG A 222 -0.51 0.54 19.31
CA ARG A 222 -1.63 -0.38 19.52
C ARG A 222 -2.44 -0.52 18.26
N HIS A 223 -2.83 -1.75 17.96
CA HIS A 223 -3.60 -2.09 16.78
C HIS A 223 -4.74 -3.06 17.14
N TYR A 224 -5.95 -2.75 16.73
CA TYR A 224 -7.13 -3.61 16.81
C TYR A 224 -7.61 -3.95 15.41
N GLN A 225 -7.93 -5.21 15.20
CA GLN A 225 -8.42 -5.68 13.91
C GLN A 225 -9.57 -6.68 14.12
N ALA A 226 -10.60 -6.57 13.28
CA ALA A 226 -11.65 -7.57 13.20
C ALA A 226 -12.11 -7.75 11.76
N PHE A 227 -12.47 -8.97 11.42
CA PHE A 227 -12.90 -9.37 10.09
C PHE A 227 -14.03 -10.37 10.14
N ALA A 228 -14.95 -10.30 9.18
CA ALA A 228 -16.02 -11.27 8.99
C ALA A 228 -16.25 -11.53 7.50
N TYR A 229 -16.38 -12.79 7.15
CA TYR A 229 -16.89 -13.28 5.87
C TYR A 229 -18.12 -14.15 6.10
N LEU A 230 -19.22 -13.83 5.45
CA LEU A 230 -20.46 -14.58 5.49
C LEU A 230 -20.89 -14.89 4.06
N GLU A 231 -21.28 -16.14 3.78
CA GLU A 231 -21.80 -16.54 2.48
C GLU A 231 -23.04 -17.40 2.64
N ASP A 232 -24.16 -16.96 2.10
CA ASP A 232 -25.40 -17.72 2.02
C ASP A 232 -25.55 -18.33 0.62
N ILE A 233 -25.63 -19.65 0.57
CA ILE A 233 -25.81 -20.42 -0.66
C ILE A 233 -27.31 -20.48 -0.96
N LEU A 234 -27.76 -19.66 -1.92
CA LEU A 234 -29.17 -19.55 -2.30
C LEU A 234 -29.66 -20.79 -3.01
N ASP A 235 -28.84 -21.33 -3.91
CA ASP A 235 -29.09 -22.55 -4.67
C ASP A 235 -27.78 -23.17 -5.21
N SER A 236 -27.86 -24.18 -6.04
CA SER A 236 -26.68 -24.84 -6.61
C SER A 236 -25.86 -23.96 -7.56
N SER A 237 -26.37 -22.79 -7.95
CA SER A 237 -25.74 -21.89 -8.94
C SER A 237 -25.51 -20.47 -8.42
N SER A 238 -26.00 -20.12 -7.24
CA SER A 238 -26.00 -18.75 -6.74
C SER A 238 -25.65 -18.67 -5.27
N SER A 239 -24.88 -17.65 -4.91
CA SER A 239 -24.64 -17.26 -3.51
C SER A 239 -24.64 -15.74 -3.32
N VAL A 240 -24.87 -15.31 -2.10
CA VAL A 240 -24.64 -13.93 -1.65
C VAL A 240 -23.59 -13.97 -0.57
N SER A 241 -22.57 -13.13 -0.69
CA SER A 241 -21.54 -13.00 0.33
C SER A 241 -21.44 -11.58 0.87
N VAL A 242 -21.00 -11.47 2.12
CA VAL A 242 -20.72 -10.22 2.82
C VAL A 242 -19.33 -10.32 3.43
N ILE A 243 -18.48 -9.36 3.12
CA ILE A 243 -17.21 -9.09 3.80
C ILE A 243 -17.38 -7.83 4.62
N ALA A 244 -16.89 -7.84 5.85
CA ALA A 244 -16.77 -6.64 6.69
C ALA A 244 -15.46 -6.70 7.46
N GLY A 245 -14.75 -5.57 7.49
CA GLY A 245 -13.50 -5.46 8.23
C GLY A 245 -13.34 -4.09 8.88
N LEU A 246 -12.60 -4.08 9.95
CA LEU A 246 -12.22 -2.85 10.64
C LEU A 246 -10.80 -2.95 11.17
N THR A 247 -10.10 -1.82 11.16
CA THR A 247 -8.83 -1.60 11.85
C THR A 247 -8.89 -0.28 12.61
N HIS A 248 -8.23 -0.24 13.75
CA HIS A 248 -8.03 0.98 14.52
C HIS A 248 -6.64 0.92 15.16
N GLN A 249 -5.83 1.94 14.95
CA GLN A 249 -4.44 1.96 15.36
C GLN A 249 -4.09 3.30 15.98
N THR A 250 -3.20 3.26 16.96
CA THR A 250 -2.63 4.44 17.60
C THR A 250 -1.12 4.30 17.65
N PHE A 251 -0.42 5.34 17.26
CA PHE A 251 1.03 5.41 17.19
C PHE A 251 1.52 6.61 17.98
N GLN A 252 2.57 6.43 18.77
CA GLN A 252 3.47 7.50 19.14
C GLN A 252 4.48 7.70 18.01
N ILE A 253 5.02 8.90 17.87
CA ILE A 253 6.03 9.20 16.85
C ILE A 253 7.41 9.09 17.52
N PRO A 254 8.29 8.23 17.03
CA PRO A 254 9.59 8.01 17.66
C PRO A 254 10.57 9.16 17.38
N ASP A 255 11.40 9.46 18.37
CA ASP A 255 12.37 10.54 18.36
C ASP A 255 13.78 10.07 18.71
N VAL A 256 14.77 10.88 18.29
CA VAL A 256 16.17 10.67 18.66
C VAL A 256 16.41 11.16 20.10
N PHE A 257 16.92 10.28 20.95
CA PHE A 257 17.15 10.59 22.36
C PHE A 257 18.24 11.65 22.56
N GLY A 258 17.95 12.66 23.38
CA GLY A 258 18.95 13.62 23.88
C GLY A 258 19.12 14.87 23.03
N GLU A 259 18.29 15.08 22.02
CA GLU A 259 18.22 16.34 21.28
C GLU A 259 17.46 17.39 22.06
N MET A 260 17.73 18.67 21.75
CA MET A 260 17.15 19.80 22.46
C MET A 260 16.38 20.76 21.54
N ASN A 261 16.61 20.71 20.24
CA ASN A 261 15.90 21.45 19.18
C ASN A 261 16.42 21.01 17.82
N GLY A 262 15.76 21.41 16.73
CA GLY A 262 16.13 21.09 15.34
C GLY A 262 17.28 21.96 14.77
N GLY A 263 17.93 22.80 15.57
CA GLY A 263 19.01 23.66 15.09
C GLY A 263 18.54 24.88 14.28
N LEU A 264 17.24 25.14 14.19
CA LEU A 264 16.64 26.24 13.41
C LEU A 264 16.83 27.63 14.10
N GLY A 265 17.27 27.67 15.36
CA GLY A 265 17.48 28.91 16.11
C GLY A 265 16.18 29.64 16.44
N LEU A 266 15.06 28.94 16.50
CA LEU A 266 13.75 29.51 16.78
C LEU A 266 13.52 29.75 18.29
N ASN A 267 12.53 30.60 18.59
CA ASN A 267 12.08 30.91 19.94
C ASN A 267 10.55 30.94 19.96
N VAL A 268 9.95 30.09 20.77
CA VAL A 268 8.50 30.00 20.96
C VAL A 268 8.17 30.49 22.39
N ASN A 269 7.51 31.63 22.53
CA ASN A 269 7.11 32.19 23.83
C ASN A 269 8.28 32.32 24.83
N GLY A 270 9.50 32.62 24.33
CA GLY A 270 10.70 32.71 25.16
C GLY A 270 11.45 31.40 25.37
N GLN A 271 10.99 30.28 24.80
CA GLN A 271 11.61 28.98 24.87
C GLN A 271 12.39 28.68 23.58
N THR A 272 13.66 28.26 23.71
CA THR A 272 14.58 27.96 22.58
C THR A 272 14.99 26.49 22.52
N ASP A 273 14.75 25.79 23.62
CA ASP A 273 15.13 24.40 23.78
C ASP A 273 13.91 23.58 24.28
N TYR A 274 13.77 22.38 23.74
CA TYR A 274 12.74 21.43 24.11
C TYR A 274 13.35 20.01 24.07
N PRO A 275 13.55 19.34 25.20
CA PRO A 275 14.15 18.00 25.19
C PRO A 275 13.31 17.02 24.37
N SER A 276 13.92 16.28 23.44
CA SER A 276 13.23 15.29 22.61
C SER A 276 12.47 14.23 23.44
N GLN A 277 12.93 13.94 24.65
CA GLN A 277 12.24 13.04 25.57
C GLN A 277 10.87 13.57 26.06
N ASP A 278 10.62 14.86 25.91
CA ASP A 278 9.39 15.53 26.34
C ASP A 278 8.41 15.72 25.15
N LEU A 279 8.84 15.44 23.91
CA LEU A 279 7.97 15.47 22.73
C LEU A 279 6.81 14.48 22.89
N ASN A 280 5.62 14.86 22.45
CA ASN A 280 4.41 14.05 22.55
C ASN A 280 3.56 14.14 21.28
N GLU A 281 4.06 13.54 20.23
CA GLU A 281 3.40 13.44 18.94
C GLU A 281 2.67 12.11 18.85
N ASN A 282 1.43 12.15 18.36
CA ASN A 282 0.61 10.94 18.28
C ASN A 282 -0.22 10.93 16.99
N GLN A 283 -0.36 9.75 16.38
CA GLN A 283 -1.24 9.53 15.26
C GLN A 283 -2.24 8.43 15.55
N THR A 284 -3.47 8.62 15.10
CA THR A 284 -4.52 7.61 15.12
C THR A 284 -5.02 7.38 13.70
N GLU A 285 -5.08 6.12 13.29
CA GLU A 285 -5.65 5.70 12.02
C GLU A 285 -6.79 4.71 12.24
N ALA A 286 -7.85 4.82 11.45
CA ALA A 286 -8.92 3.84 11.44
C ALA A 286 -9.40 3.57 10.01
N SER A 287 -9.77 2.33 9.73
CA SER A 287 -10.36 1.94 8.45
C SER A 287 -11.49 0.96 8.69
N TYR A 288 -12.62 1.22 8.04
CA TYR A 288 -13.82 0.37 8.03
C TYR A 288 -14.16 0.08 6.58
N TYR A 289 -14.32 -1.19 6.23
CA TYR A 289 -14.66 -1.56 4.86
C TYR A 289 -15.69 -2.67 4.81
N GLY A 290 -16.44 -2.71 3.72
CA GLY A 290 -17.43 -3.72 3.48
C GLY A 290 -17.63 -4.01 2.00
N VAL A 291 -17.92 -5.27 1.68
CA VAL A 291 -18.27 -5.73 0.34
C VAL A 291 -19.49 -6.64 0.44
N VAL A 292 -20.47 -6.44 -0.43
CA VAL A 292 -21.61 -7.34 -0.61
C VAL A 292 -21.61 -7.82 -2.05
N SER A 293 -21.55 -9.12 -2.27
CA SER A 293 -21.44 -9.71 -3.62
C SER A 293 -22.54 -10.72 -3.85
N TYR A 294 -23.12 -10.69 -5.05
CA TYR A 294 -23.95 -11.73 -5.60
C TYR A 294 -23.20 -12.47 -6.70
N LEU A 295 -23.02 -13.75 -6.56
CA LEU A 295 -22.40 -14.63 -7.54
C LEU A 295 -23.46 -15.52 -8.17
N HIS A 296 -23.44 -15.65 -9.51
CA HIS A 296 -24.25 -16.59 -10.25
C HIS A 296 -23.41 -17.29 -11.31
N THR A 297 -23.54 -18.62 -11.41
CA THR A 297 -22.81 -19.43 -12.36
C THR A 297 -23.73 -20.46 -13.06
N THR A 298 -23.50 -20.63 -14.35
CA THR A 298 -24.10 -21.70 -15.19
C THR A 298 -22.96 -22.42 -15.88
N ASP A 299 -23.29 -23.40 -16.73
CA ASP A 299 -22.28 -24.14 -17.49
C ASP A 299 -21.39 -23.29 -18.39
N ARG A 300 -21.86 -22.10 -18.81
CA ARG A 300 -21.17 -21.22 -19.76
C ARG A 300 -21.04 -19.78 -19.30
N PHE A 301 -21.67 -19.42 -18.22
CA PHE A 301 -21.71 -18.03 -17.76
C PHE A 301 -21.52 -17.94 -16.27
N THR A 302 -20.56 -17.15 -15.83
CA THR A 302 -20.39 -16.79 -14.43
C THR A 302 -20.37 -15.27 -14.33
N MET A 303 -21.08 -14.71 -13.37
CA MET A 303 -21.05 -13.28 -13.07
C MET A 303 -20.97 -13.03 -11.57
N GLN A 304 -20.31 -11.95 -11.22
CA GLN A 304 -20.30 -11.37 -9.87
C GLN A 304 -20.74 -9.90 -9.95
N VAL A 305 -21.68 -9.52 -9.09
CA VAL A 305 -22.10 -8.12 -8.92
C VAL A 305 -21.89 -7.75 -7.47
N SER A 306 -21.11 -6.73 -7.23
CA SER A 306 -20.67 -6.35 -5.90
C SER A 306 -20.91 -4.87 -5.64
N ALA A 307 -21.31 -4.55 -4.42
CA ALA A 307 -21.24 -3.21 -3.86
C ALA A 307 -20.14 -3.18 -2.80
N PHE A 308 -19.32 -2.15 -2.81
CA PHE A 308 -18.22 -1.99 -1.88
C PHE A 308 -18.18 -0.58 -1.28
N ALA A 309 -17.64 -0.46 -0.09
CA ALA A 309 -17.41 0.82 0.57
C ALA A 309 -16.22 0.74 1.52
N ARG A 310 -15.53 1.88 1.69
CA ARG A 310 -14.50 2.09 2.71
C ARG A 310 -14.69 3.47 3.34
N TYR A 311 -14.46 3.56 4.65
CA TYR A 311 -14.30 4.80 5.38
C TYR A 311 -12.99 4.73 6.16
N SER A 312 -12.13 5.70 6.00
CA SER A 312 -10.87 5.79 6.70
C SER A 312 -10.63 7.17 7.29
N THR A 313 -9.86 7.21 8.37
CA THR A 313 -9.47 8.44 9.07
C THR A 313 -8.01 8.41 9.44
N LEU A 314 -7.39 9.59 9.43
CA LEU A 314 -6.07 9.85 9.99
C LEU A 314 -6.16 11.13 10.83
N ASN A 315 -5.79 11.01 12.11
CA ASN A 315 -5.75 12.13 13.03
C ASN A 315 -4.34 12.22 13.60
N PHE A 316 -3.64 13.34 13.33
CA PHE A 316 -2.33 13.63 13.88
C PHE A 316 -2.42 14.75 14.93
N THR A 317 -1.82 14.52 16.09
CA THR A 317 -1.74 15.47 17.20
C THR A 317 -0.28 15.77 17.49
N PRO A 318 0.19 17.03 17.21
CA PRO A 318 1.56 17.45 17.41
C PRO A 318 1.89 17.78 18.87
N ASP A 319 3.18 17.89 19.20
CA ASP A 319 3.65 18.69 20.31
C ASP A 319 3.80 20.13 19.86
N GLN A 320 2.93 21.03 20.33
CA GLN A 320 2.81 22.39 19.79
C GLN A 320 4.08 23.23 19.90
N VAL A 321 4.87 23.04 20.93
CA VAL A 321 6.11 23.84 21.14
C VAL A 321 7.31 23.10 20.57
N GLY A 322 7.37 21.80 20.83
CA GLY A 322 8.46 20.96 20.36
C GLY A 322 8.58 20.98 18.85
N ASP A 323 7.52 20.65 18.11
CA ASP A 323 7.54 20.59 16.65
C ASP A 323 7.97 21.92 16.01
N ILE A 324 7.52 23.07 16.54
CA ILE A 324 8.00 24.36 16.02
C ILE A 324 9.51 24.54 16.23
N LEU A 325 10.03 24.10 17.37
CA LEU A 325 11.47 24.23 17.66
C LEU A 325 12.32 23.23 16.87
N TYR A 326 11.76 22.08 16.49
CA TYR A 326 12.44 21.06 15.70
C TYR A 326 12.28 21.28 14.20
N ASP A 327 11.03 21.47 13.73
CA ASP A 327 10.68 21.47 12.31
C ASP A 327 10.21 22.84 11.79
N GLY A 328 10.00 23.80 12.69
CA GLY A 328 9.49 25.13 12.37
C GLY A 328 7.96 25.18 12.21
N VAL A 329 7.27 24.05 12.25
CA VAL A 329 5.82 23.97 12.14
C VAL A 329 5.26 22.89 13.07
N SER A 330 4.17 23.21 13.76
CA SER A 330 3.36 22.25 14.49
C SER A 330 2.00 22.17 13.83
N GLN A 331 1.55 20.97 13.44
CA GLN A 331 0.33 20.81 12.65
C GLN A 331 -0.60 19.75 13.22
N VAL A 332 -1.80 20.16 13.59
CA VAL A 332 -2.93 19.24 13.77
C VAL A 332 -3.51 18.89 12.39
N ALA A 333 -3.63 17.62 12.08
CA ALA A 333 -4.24 17.16 10.85
C ALA A 333 -5.38 16.18 11.16
N ASP A 334 -6.59 16.52 10.66
CA ASP A 334 -7.77 15.67 10.69
C ASP A 334 -8.16 15.34 9.24
N LYS A 335 -7.91 14.10 8.83
CA LYS A 335 -8.21 13.66 7.47
C LYS A 335 -9.22 12.54 7.49
N THR A 336 -10.15 12.57 6.53
CA THR A 336 -11.12 11.49 6.33
C THR A 336 -11.26 11.20 4.84
N ASP A 337 -11.48 9.94 4.53
CA ASP A 337 -11.76 9.48 3.19
C ASP A 337 -12.93 8.50 3.20
N THR A 338 -13.88 8.70 2.28
CA THR A 338 -15.09 7.88 2.14
C THR A 338 -15.28 7.51 0.69
N ALA A 339 -14.96 6.27 0.36
CA ALA A 339 -15.12 5.72 -0.97
C ALA A 339 -16.18 4.63 -1.01
N GLY A 340 -16.89 4.51 -2.14
CA GLY A 340 -17.84 3.43 -2.35
C GLY A 340 -18.28 3.31 -3.79
N GLY A 341 -18.71 2.11 -4.17
CA GLY A 341 -19.04 1.86 -5.56
C GLY A 341 -19.72 0.54 -5.85
N LEU A 342 -19.82 0.28 -7.15
CA LEU A 342 -20.36 -0.95 -7.71
C LEU A 342 -19.36 -1.54 -8.71
N GLN A 343 -19.19 -2.84 -8.66
CA GLN A 343 -18.42 -3.64 -9.61
C GLN A 343 -19.30 -4.77 -10.13
N ALA A 344 -19.43 -4.90 -11.45
CA ALA A 344 -20.15 -5.99 -12.10
C ALA A 344 -19.24 -6.60 -13.17
N GLU A 345 -18.93 -7.87 -13.04
CA GLU A 345 -18.00 -8.58 -13.91
C GLU A 345 -18.58 -9.95 -14.29
N GLY A 346 -18.23 -10.42 -15.46
CA GLY A 346 -18.67 -11.72 -15.90
C GLY A 346 -17.79 -12.33 -16.98
N VAL A 347 -17.83 -13.66 -17.04
CA VAL A 347 -17.17 -14.48 -18.04
C VAL A 347 -18.20 -15.32 -18.78
N TYR A 348 -18.07 -15.43 -20.09
CA TYR A 348 -18.92 -16.21 -20.95
C TYR A 348 -18.11 -17.08 -21.93
N ASP A 349 -18.32 -18.40 -21.85
CA ASP A 349 -17.71 -19.35 -22.75
C ASP A 349 -18.50 -19.43 -24.07
N LEU A 350 -17.96 -18.80 -25.12
CA LEU A 350 -18.52 -18.86 -26.47
C LEU A 350 -18.31 -20.22 -27.15
N GLY A 351 -17.45 -21.05 -26.57
CA GLY A 351 -17.09 -22.37 -27.06
C GLY A 351 -15.65 -22.74 -26.69
N PRO A 352 -15.08 -23.79 -27.26
CA PRO A 352 -13.77 -24.30 -26.84
C PRO A 352 -12.61 -23.36 -27.14
N GLN A 353 -12.81 -22.33 -27.98
CA GLN A 353 -11.77 -21.46 -28.44
C GLN A 353 -11.83 -20.02 -27.87
N HIS A 354 -13.00 -19.56 -27.41
CA HIS A 354 -13.18 -18.18 -26.98
C HIS A 354 -13.85 -18.11 -25.61
N THR A 355 -13.22 -17.39 -24.69
CA THR A 355 -13.76 -17.04 -23.39
C THR A 355 -13.79 -15.51 -23.28
N LEU A 356 -15.00 -14.94 -23.33
CA LEU A 356 -15.20 -13.49 -23.20
C LEU A 356 -15.31 -13.09 -21.73
N ARG A 357 -14.66 -11.98 -21.38
CA ARG A 357 -14.80 -11.33 -20.08
C ARG A 357 -15.19 -9.87 -20.27
N ALA A 358 -16.09 -9.38 -19.44
CA ALA A 358 -16.50 -7.99 -19.46
C ALA A 358 -16.82 -7.52 -18.04
N GLY A 359 -16.59 -6.23 -17.78
CA GLY A 359 -16.91 -5.64 -16.49
C GLY A 359 -17.10 -4.15 -16.54
N VAL A 360 -17.78 -3.65 -15.51
CA VAL A 360 -18.04 -2.24 -15.25
C VAL A 360 -17.74 -1.97 -13.78
N ILE A 361 -17.04 -0.87 -13.51
CA ILE A 361 -16.73 -0.38 -12.17
C ILE A 361 -17.14 1.08 -12.11
N VAL A 362 -17.84 1.45 -11.05
CA VAL A 362 -18.22 2.83 -10.73
C VAL A 362 -17.86 3.07 -9.29
N GLU A 363 -17.07 4.10 -9.03
CA GLU A 363 -16.62 4.49 -7.69
C GLU A 363 -16.83 5.99 -7.48
N VAL A 364 -17.26 6.36 -6.29
CA VAL A 364 -17.31 7.74 -5.81
C VAL A 364 -16.48 7.80 -4.54
N ASP A 365 -15.59 8.77 -4.50
CA ASP A 365 -14.64 8.99 -3.43
C ASP A 365 -14.75 10.43 -2.93
N HIS A 366 -14.75 10.63 -1.61
CA HIS A 366 -14.84 11.93 -0.97
C HIS A 366 -13.77 12.05 0.13
N ALA A 367 -12.69 12.76 -0.21
CA ALA A 367 -11.57 13.06 0.70
C ALA A 367 -11.76 14.45 1.34
N VAL A 368 -11.48 14.52 2.64
CA VAL A 368 -11.44 15.75 3.43
C VAL A 368 -10.09 15.83 4.14
N SER A 369 -9.48 17.01 4.11
CA SER A 369 -8.25 17.32 4.84
C SER A 369 -8.45 18.65 5.58
N ASP A 370 -8.58 18.57 6.88
CA ASP A 370 -8.70 19.73 7.76
C ASP A 370 -7.42 19.85 8.58
N THR A 371 -6.67 20.95 8.37
CA THR A 371 -5.39 21.19 9.05
C THR A 371 -5.36 22.53 9.77
N THR A 372 -4.70 22.52 10.93
CA THR A 372 -4.42 23.72 11.71
C THR A 372 -2.94 23.73 12.09
N SER A 373 -2.18 24.62 11.45
CA SER A 373 -0.73 24.73 11.64
C SER A 373 -0.36 25.94 12.48
N GLN A 374 0.61 25.77 13.35
CA GLN A 374 1.26 26.84 14.11
C GLN A 374 2.67 27.00 13.57
N VAL A 375 3.03 28.22 13.16
CA VAL A 375 4.33 28.58 12.58
C VAL A 375 4.82 29.88 13.19
N LEU A 376 6.10 30.18 13.03
CA LEU A 376 6.62 31.50 13.34
C LEU A 376 6.75 32.33 12.06
N LEU A 377 6.51 33.64 12.17
CA LEU A 377 6.68 34.55 11.05
C LEU A 377 8.15 34.92 10.90
N ILE A 378 8.67 34.82 9.68
CA ILE A 378 10.08 35.10 9.33
C ILE A 378 10.15 36.31 8.40
N ASP A 379 11.10 37.21 8.66
CA ASP A 379 11.36 38.35 7.81
C ASP A 379 12.06 37.90 6.52
N ASN A 380 11.39 38.05 5.40
CA ASN A 380 11.89 37.66 4.06
C ASN A 380 12.28 38.88 3.20
N ASN A 381 12.54 40.06 3.82
CA ASN A 381 13.01 41.25 3.12
C ASN A 381 14.53 41.26 3.04
N PRO A 382 15.17 41.03 1.87
CA PRO A 382 16.63 41.01 1.75
C PRO A 382 17.33 42.29 2.12
N GLY A 383 16.58 43.41 2.22
CA GLY A 383 17.12 44.74 2.62
C GLY A 383 17.06 45.04 4.12
N ASP A 384 16.42 44.15 4.88
CA ASP A 384 16.25 44.34 6.33
C ASP A 384 17.44 43.74 7.11
N ALA A 385 17.74 44.33 8.24
CA ALA A 385 18.77 43.85 9.16
C ALA A 385 18.37 42.52 9.84
N ASN A 386 17.09 42.21 9.84
CA ASN A 386 16.52 40.98 10.41
C ASN A 386 16.21 39.90 9.34
N TYR A 387 16.68 40.07 8.11
CA TYR A 387 16.41 39.10 7.03
C TYR A 387 16.74 37.66 7.43
N GLY A 388 15.79 36.77 7.24
CA GLY A 388 15.86 35.36 7.68
C GLY A 388 15.61 35.16 9.18
N GLY A 389 15.40 36.25 9.94
CA GLY A 389 15.13 36.21 11.36
C GLY A 389 13.64 36.19 11.68
N GLN A 390 13.32 35.66 12.82
CA GLN A 390 11.99 35.60 13.39
C GLN A 390 11.43 36.98 13.70
N VAL A 391 10.18 37.26 13.31
CA VAL A 391 9.52 38.56 13.54
C VAL A 391 8.90 38.64 14.93
N SER A 392 8.42 37.53 15.45
CA SER A 392 7.78 37.43 16.78
C SER A 392 8.01 36.03 17.35
N ASP A 393 8.07 35.90 18.67
CA ASP A 393 8.12 34.63 19.39
C ASP A 393 6.72 34.01 19.60
N GLN A 394 5.67 34.69 19.11
CA GLN A 394 4.29 34.19 19.19
C GLN A 394 3.96 33.43 17.93
N PRO A 395 3.49 32.18 18.05
CA PRO A 395 3.04 31.41 16.89
C PRO A 395 1.91 32.10 16.12
N PHE A 396 1.96 31.95 14.81
CA PHE A 396 0.93 32.38 13.87
C PHE A 396 0.15 31.16 13.38
N THR A 397 -1.18 31.25 13.35
CA THR A 397 -2.04 30.12 12.99
C THR A 397 -2.42 30.17 11.51
N ILE A 398 -2.22 29.06 10.79
CA ILE A 398 -2.70 28.82 9.44
C ILE A 398 -3.78 27.74 9.51
N ILE A 399 -4.96 28.06 8.96
CA ILE A 399 -6.07 27.10 8.84
C ILE A 399 -6.27 26.80 7.36
N ASP A 400 -6.26 25.50 7.04
CA ASP A 400 -6.52 25.02 5.69
C ASP A 400 -7.45 23.78 5.72
N ASN A 401 -8.72 24.04 5.40
CA ASN A 401 -9.76 23.03 5.40
C ASN A 401 -10.23 22.80 3.98
N ASN A 402 -10.02 21.61 3.47
CA ASN A 402 -10.28 21.23 2.11
C ASN A 402 -11.08 19.92 2.03
N GLY A 403 -11.89 19.81 0.98
CA GLY A 403 -12.59 18.56 0.68
C GLY A 403 -12.94 18.50 -0.79
N LYS A 404 -12.80 17.33 -1.37
CA LYS A 404 -13.11 17.07 -2.78
C LYS A 404 -13.84 15.75 -2.95
N THR A 405 -14.59 15.66 -4.04
CA THR A 405 -15.21 14.39 -4.48
C THR A 405 -14.67 14.06 -5.86
N ALA A 406 -14.37 12.79 -6.06
CA ALA A 406 -14.01 12.22 -7.35
C ALA A 406 -14.98 11.13 -7.76
N GLU A 407 -15.16 10.96 -9.06
CA GLU A 407 -15.94 9.89 -9.65
C GLU A 407 -15.06 9.13 -10.65
N THR A 408 -15.04 7.81 -10.52
CA THR A 408 -14.27 6.93 -11.41
C THR A 408 -15.23 5.97 -12.12
N TYR A 409 -15.12 5.90 -13.43
CA TYR A 409 -15.90 5.00 -14.28
C TYR A 409 -14.95 4.16 -15.12
N SER A 410 -15.11 2.84 -15.05
CA SER A 410 -14.32 1.92 -15.85
C SER A 410 -15.20 0.91 -16.55
N VAL A 411 -14.89 0.58 -17.79
CA VAL A 411 -15.52 -0.49 -18.55
C VAL A 411 -14.47 -1.25 -19.33
N TYR A 412 -14.55 -2.57 -19.33
CA TYR A 412 -13.64 -3.39 -20.13
C TYR A 412 -14.35 -4.53 -20.86
N LEU A 413 -13.72 -4.96 -21.96
CA LEU A 413 -14.08 -6.15 -22.71
C LEU A 413 -12.79 -6.86 -23.14
N GLN A 414 -12.74 -8.17 -22.98
CA GLN A 414 -11.57 -9.00 -23.21
C GLN A 414 -11.98 -10.36 -23.75
N ASP A 415 -11.19 -10.90 -24.67
CA ASP A 415 -11.32 -12.27 -25.18
C ASP A 415 -10.03 -13.07 -24.95
N GLU A 416 -10.17 -14.25 -24.42
CA GLU A 416 -9.14 -15.27 -24.35
C GLU A 416 -9.36 -16.24 -25.52
N TRP A 417 -8.56 -16.10 -26.57
CA TRP A 417 -8.66 -16.90 -27.79
C TRP A 417 -7.59 -17.98 -27.84
N LYS A 418 -8.02 -19.22 -27.72
CA LYS A 418 -7.17 -20.41 -27.94
C LYS A 418 -6.94 -20.61 -29.44
N LEU A 419 -5.87 -20.00 -29.94
CA LEU A 419 -5.46 -20.09 -31.36
C LEU A 419 -5.10 -21.52 -31.73
N LEU A 420 -4.40 -22.22 -30.82
CA LEU A 420 -3.99 -23.62 -30.89
C LEU A 420 -4.13 -24.22 -29.48
N ASP A 421 -4.05 -25.53 -29.37
CA ASP A 421 -4.11 -26.23 -28.06
C ASP A 421 -3.01 -25.75 -27.08
N ASN A 422 -1.91 -25.23 -27.62
CA ASN A 422 -0.75 -24.76 -26.87
C ASN A 422 -0.42 -23.26 -27.09
N LEU A 423 -1.32 -22.49 -27.72
CA LEU A 423 -1.13 -21.08 -28.00
C LEU A 423 -2.41 -20.30 -27.74
N THR A 424 -2.39 -19.41 -26.75
CA THR A 424 -3.51 -18.57 -26.37
C THR A 424 -3.15 -17.09 -26.59
N LEU A 425 -4.07 -16.36 -27.21
CA LEU A 425 -4.03 -14.91 -27.37
C LEU A 425 -5.08 -14.31 -26.45
N ASN A 426 -4.66 -13.54 -25.46
CA ASN A 426 -5.53 -12.75 -24.62
C ASN A 426 -5.48 -11.30 -25.07
N TYR A 427 -6.59 -10.72 -25.49
CA TYR A 427 -6.65 -9.34 -25.98
C TYR A 427 -7.92 -8.66 -25.51
N GLY A 428 -7.82 -7.36 -25.26
CA GLY A 428 -8.95 -6.60 -24.75
C GLY A 428 -8.72 -5.10 -24.80
N VAL A 429 -9.72 -4.38 -24.37
CA VAL A 429 -9.72 -2.94 -24.25
C VAL A 429 -10.41 -2.53 -22.95
N ARG A 430 -9.85 -1.54 -22.30
CA ARG A 430 -10.43 -0.89 -21.13
C ARG A 430 -10.57 0.60 -21.41
N PHE A 431 -11.65 1.18 -20.95
CA PHE A 431 -11.86 2.63 -20.90
C PHE A 431 -12.03 3.04 -19.45
N ASP A 432 -11.26 4.04 -19.04
CA ASP A 432 -11.30 4.65 -17.72
C ASP A 432 -11.59 6.15 -17.87
N GLN A 433 -12.47 6.67 -17.04
CA GLN A 433 -12.76 8.08 -16.82
C GLN A 433 -12.57 8.39 -15.36
N PHE A 434 -11.79 9.42 -15.06
CA PHE A 434 -11.62 9.98 -13.72
C PHE A 434 -12.06 11.45 -13.77
N ASP A 435 -13.01 11.83 -12.92
CA ASP A 435 -13.51 13.18 -12.73
C ASP A 435 -13.39 13.56 -11.25
N GLY A 436 -12.40 14.39 -10.94
CA GLY A 436 -12.08 14.81 -9.59
C GLY A 436 -11.45 16.20 -9.59
N PHE A 437 -10.13 16.28 -9.26
CA PHE A 437 -9.36 17.51 -9.42
C PHE A 437 -8.83 17.69 -10.84
N VAL A 438 -8.85 16.64 -11.64
CA VAL A 438 -8.67 16.67 -13.10
C VAL A 438 -9.76 15.82 -13.75
N ASP A 439 -10.27 16.25 -14.90
CA ASP A 439 -11.18 15.47 -15.73
C ASP A 439 -10.38 14.82 -16.86
N GLN A 440 -10.11 13.53 -16.73
CA GLN A 440 -9.22 12.80 -17.65
C GLN A 440 -9.71 11.39 -17.91
N ASN A 441 -9.46 10.91 -19.12
CA ASN A 441 -9.79 9.56 -19.53
C ASN A 441 -8.75 8.94 -20.44
N GLN A 442 -8.85 7.62 -20.58
CA GLN A 442 -8.04 6.87 -21.53
C GLN A 442 -8.72 5.60 -22.00
N THR A 443 -8.52 5.29 -23.28
CA THR A 443 -8.74 3.95 -23.84
C THR A 443 -7.42 3.19 -23.85
N SER A 444 -7.42 2.02 -23.21
CA SER A 444 -6.23 1.23 -22.88
C SER A 444 -6.32 -0.16 -23.52
N PRO A 445 -5.72 -0.37 -24.72
CA PRO A 445 -5.61 -1.70 -25.30
C PRO A 445 -4.64 -2.58 -24.52
N ARG A 446 -4.91 -3.89 -24.51
CA ARG A 446 -4.13 -4.94 -23.87
C ARG A 446 -4.00 -6.12 -24.81
N ILE A 447 -2.83 -6.74 -24.85
CA ILE A 447 -2.59 -7.93 -25.63
C ILE A 447 -1.51 -8.79 -24.98
N ASN A 448 -1.80 -10.06 -24.77
CA ASN A 448 -0.87 -11.04 -24.23
C ASN A 448 -0.93 -12.32 -25.06
N LEU A 449 0.22 -12.85 -25.42
CA LEU A 449 0.38 -14.12 -26.10
C LEU A 449 1.05 -15.10 -25.14
N VAL A 450 0.41 -16.25 -24.92
CA VAL A 450 0.92 -17.32 -24.06
C VAL A 450 1.12 -18.57 -24.91
N TRP A 451 2.33 -19.09 -24.89
CA TRP A 451 2.73 -20.28 -25.61
C TRP A 451 3.26 -21.35 -24.67
N LEU A 452 2.72 -22.55 -24.81
CA LEU A 452 3.12 -23.77 -24.11
C LEU A 452 3.85 -24.72 -25.09
N PRO A 453 5.14 -24.51 -25.36
CA PRO A 453 5.88 -25.37 -26.29
C PRO A 453 5.87 -26.84 -25.84
N GLU A 454 5.78 -27.08 -24.55
CA GLU A 454 5.62 -28.37 -23.90
C GLU A 454 4.84 -28.20 -22.57
N PRO A 455 4.24 -29.24 -21.99
CA PRO A 455 3.41 -29.13 -20.79
C PRO A 455 4.13 -28.58 -19.54
N SER A 456 5.47 -28.59 -19.54
CA SER A 456 6.31 -28.12 -18.44
C SER A 456 6.83 -26.70 -18.64
N THR A 457 6.53 -26.03 -19.77
CA THR A 457 7.09 -24.72 -20.11
C THR A 457 5.99 -23.79 -20.59
N THR A 458 5.92 -22.61 -19.97
CA THR A 458 5.07 -21.50 -20.40
C THR A 458 5.95 -20.34 -20.81
N ILE A 459 5.66 -19.71 -21.95
CA ILE A 459 6.30 -18.49 -22.41
C ILE A 459 5.19 -17.46 -22.63
N HIS A 460 5.37 -16.23 -22.18
CA HIS A 460 4.43 -15.16 -22.47
C HIS A 460 5.15 -13.92 -23.01
N ILE A 461 4.40 -13.13 -23.79
CA ILE A 461 4.79 -11.81 -24.26
C ILE A 461 3.57 -10.92 -24.14
N GLY A 462 3.72 -9.78 -23.48
CA GLY A 462 2.62 -8.87 -23.18
C GLY A 462 2.88 -7.43 -23.60
N TYR A 463 1.79 -6.74 -23.92
CA TYR A 463 1.71 -5.30 -24.06
C TYR A 463 0.45 -4.78 -23.39
N ALA A 464 0.61 -3.73 -22.58
CA ALA A 464 -0.50 -3.04 -21.95
C ALA A 464 -0.30 -1.53 -22.02
N LYS A 465 -1.39 -0.80 -22.26
CA LYS A 465 -1.43 0.63 -22.04
C LYS A 465 -2.11 0.92 -20.71
N TYR A 466 -1.52 1.77 -19.87
CA TYR A 466 -1.99 2.04 -18.50
C TYR A 466 -2.43 3.48 -18.33
N PHE A 467 -3.43 3.66 -17.47
CA PHE A 467 -3.94 4.93 -16.99
C PHE A 467 -4.03 4.86 -15.47
N THR A 468 -3.28 5.75 -14.80
CA THR A 468 -3.22 5.80 -13.34
C THR A 468 -3.54 7.24 -12.90
N PRO A 469 -4.73 7.51 -12.35
CA PRO A 469 -5.02 8.80 -11.75
C PRO A 469 -4.13 9.01 -10.51
N PRO A 470 -3.83 10.27 -10.11
CA PRO A 470 -3.17 10.54 -8.85
C PRO A 470 -3.97 9.97 -7.67
N PRO A 471 -3.31 9.58 -6.57
CA PRO A 471 -3.98 9.10 -5.38
C PRO A 471 -4.89 10.21 -4.82
N PHE A 472 -6.19 9.95 -4.81
CA PHE A 472 -7.18 10.97 -4.53
C PHE A 472 -7.21 11.37 -3.05
N GLU A 473 -7.06 10.41 -2.18
CA GLU A 473 -7.00 10.57 -0.72
C GLU A 473 -5.85 11.49 -0.27
N LEU A 474 -4.81 11.63 -1.10
CA LEU A 474 -3.67 12.51 -0.84
C LEU A 474 -3.86 13.93 -1.38
N VAL A 475 -4.88 14.20 -2.17
CA VAL A 475 -5.04 15.47 -2.91
C VAL A 475 -5.83 16.54 -2.13
N GLY A 476 -6.54 16.19 -1.09
CA GLY A 476 -7.18 17.16 -0.20
C GLY A 476 -6.15 17.88 0.68
N GLN A 477 -5.14 18.55 0.08
CA GLN A 477 -3.92 18.90 0.77
C GLN A 477 -3.77 20.37 1.06
N GLU A 478 -2.80 20.64 1.93
CA GLU A 478 -2.36 21.93 2.39
C GLU A 478 -2.10 22.87 1.21
N THR A 479 -2.61 24.08 1.30
CA THR A 479 -2.26 25.13 0.35
C THR A 479 -0.91 25.71 0.75
N VAL A 480 0.17 25.17 0.17
CA VAL A 480 1.56 25.59 0.46
C VAL A 480 1.73 27.11 0.33
N GLN A 481 0.97 27.75 -0.57
CA GLN A 481 0.97 29.21 -0.73
C GLN A 481 0.64 29.95 0.57
N LYS A 482 -0.17 29.40 1.47
CA LYS A 482 -0.48 30.01 2.78
C LYS A 482 0.73 30.08 3.71
N PHE A 483 1.72 29.21 3.51
CA PHE A 483 2.96 29.22 4.26
C PHE A 483 3.99 30.18 3.64
N ILE A 484 3.99 30.31 2.32
CA ILE A 484 4.85 31.23 1.59
C ILE A 484 4.42 32.68 1.82
N GLU A 485 3.12 32.95 1.72
CA GLU A 485 2.51 34.28 1.93
C GLU A 485 1.44 34.20 3.02
N PRO A 486 1.81 34.00 4.30
CA PRO A 486 0.83 33.85 5.38
C PRO A 486 0.01 35.13 5.60
N ILE A 487 0.57 36.31 5.25
CA ILE A 487 -0.10 37.59 5.26
C ILE A 487 -0.33 38.02 3.82
N PRO A 488 -1.55 37.87 3.26
CA PRO A 488 -1.82 38.17 1.87
C PRO A 488 -1.36 39.57 1.45
N GLY A 489 -0.59 39.63 0.37
CA GLY A 489 -0.04 40.91 -0.16
C GLY A 489 1.19 41.47 0.59
N ASN A 490 1.78 40.69 1.49
CA ASN A 490 3.03 41.04 2.15
C ASN A 490 4.14 39.99 1.86
N PRO A 491 4.83 40.11 0.71
CA PRO A 491 5.89 39.17 0.31
C PRO A 491 7.14 39.23 1.19
N ASN A 492 7.20 40.18 2.11
CA ASN A 492 8.33 40.36 3.04
C ASN A 492 8.19 39.46 4.28
N ILE A 493 7.12 38.72 4.43
CA ILE A 493 6.90 37.83 5.57
C ILE A 493 6.62 36.44 5.04
N THR A 494 7.37 35.46 5.50
CA THR A 494 7.17 34.01 5.27
C THR A 494 7.04 33.27 6.60
N THR A 495 7.07 31.95 6.60
CA THR A 495 6.96 31.15 7.81
C THR A 495 8.23 30.37 8.12
N SER A 496 8.40 30.01 9.40
CA SER A 496 9.29 28.92 9.80
C SER A 496 8.82 27.59 9.21
N GLY A 497 9.68 26.60 9.07
CA GLY A 497 9.29 25.25 8.66
C GLY A 497 8.98 25.05 7.19
N SER A 498 9.37 25.97 6.33
CA SER A 498 9.29 25.79 4.88
C SER A 498 10.70 25.84 4.27
N PRO A 499 11.40 24.72 4.13
CA PRO A 499 12.78 24.69 3.62
C PRO A 499 12.89 25.22 2.18
N VAL A 500 11.88 25.05 1.36
CA VAL A 500 11.86 25.51 -0.05
C VAL A 500 11.63 27.02 -0.15
N VAL A 501 10.97 27.62 0.81
CA VAL A 501 10.67 29.05 0.81
C VAL A 501 11.91 29.90 0.99
N ALA A 502 12.91 29.42 1.72
CA ALA A 502 14.18 30.12 1.90
C ALA A 502 14.90 30.35 0.56
N ASP A 503 14.85 29.38 -0.35
CA ASP A 503 15.47 29.50 -1.68
C ASP A 503 14.57 30.24 -2.68
N CYS A 504 13.25 30.12 -2.58
CA CYS A 504 12.29 30.82 -3.42
C CYS A 504 11.95 32.24 -2.96
N GLY A 505 12.17 32.57 -1.70
CA GLY A 505 11.75 33.82 -1.09
C GLY A 505 12.29 35.11 -1.77
N ALA A 506 13.49 35.05 -2.32
CA ALA A 506 14.04 36.12 -3.14
C ALA A 506 13.63 36.06 -4.62
N LEU A 507 13.09 34.96 -5.10
CA LEU A 507 12.80 34.65 -6.50
C LEU A 507 11.30 34.62 -6.83
N ILE A 508 10.41 34.74 -5.84
CA ILE A 508 8.95 34.81 -6.06
C ILE A 508 8.54 35.92 -7.04
N ALA A 509 9.37 36.95 -7.16
CA ALA A 509 9.16 38.03 -8.13
C ALA A 509 9.71 37.74 -9.53
N THR A 510 10.35 36.59 -9.77
CA THR A 510 10.91 36.18 -11.06
C THR A 510 10.38 34.81 -11.44
N THR A 511 10.17 34.57 -12.73
CA THR A 511 9.61 33.36 -13.36
C THR A 511 10.31 32.02 -13.01
N ALA A 512 11.22 31.98 -12.06
CA ALA A 512 12.08 30.85 -11.76
C ALA A 512 11.60 29.95 -10.61
N CYS A 513 10.68 30.41 -9.75
CA CYS A 513 10.11 29.58 -8.70
C CYS A 513 8.64 29.26 -9.07
N PRO A 514 8.30 28.01 -9.36
CA PRO A 514 6.92 27.69 -9.61
C PRO A 514 6.11 27.97 -8.36
N LEU A 515 5.07 28.81 -8.48
CA LEU A 515 4.09 29.01 -7.41
C LEU A 515 3.41 27.67 -7.16
N VAL A 516 3.73 27.06 -6.04
CA VAL A 516 3.08 25.84 -5.60
C VAL A 516 1.72 26.26 -5.05
N SER A 517 0.64 25.83 -5.71
CA SER A 517 -0.73 26.05 -5.28
C SER A 517 -1.55 24.78 -5.46
N GLN A 518 -2.69 24.69 -4.79
CA GLN A 518 -3.65 23.59 -5.01
C GLN A 518 -4.10 23.49 -6.48
N ASP A 519 -4.01 24.57 -7.24
CA ASP A 519 -4.41 24.62 -8.65
C ASP A 519 -3.38 23.97 -9.60
N THR A 520 -2.18 23.64 -9.10
CA THR A 520 -1.16 22.92 -9.87
C THR A 520 -1.24 21.42 -9.59
N THR A 521 -2.43 20.88 -9.65
CA THR A 521 -2.74 19.48 -9.35
C THR A 521 -2.02 18.51 -10.26
N PRO A 522 -1.53 17.37 -9.75
CA PRO A 522 -0.94 16.34 -10.59
C PRO A 522 -1.96 15.77 -11.57
N THR A 523 -1.47 15.35 -12.72
CA THR A 523 -2.25 14.77 -13.81
C THR A 523 -2.08 13.25 -13.83
N ALA A 524 -3.02 12.53 -14.46
CA ALA A 524 -2.95 11.08 -14.54
C ALA A 524 -1.73 10.60 -15.36
N GLU A 525 -1.03 9.63 -14.83
CA GLU A 525 0.04 8.93 -15.53
C GLU A 525 -0.52 8.10 -16.68
N ARG A 526 0.22 8.08 -17.81
CA ARG A 526 -0.07 7.26 -18.98
C ARG A 526 1.16 6.48 -19.38
N ALA A 527 1.07 5.16 -19.31
CA ALA A 527 2.22 4.31 -19.59
C ALA A 527 1.97 3.29 -20.71
N ASN A 528 3.05 2.94 -21.39
CA ASN A 528 3.14 1.76 -22.24
C ASN A 528 4.00 0.73 -21.52
N TYR A 529 3.46 -0.45 -21.34
CA TYR A 529 4.11 -1.55 -20.64
C TYR A 529 4.35 -2.72 -21.58
N PHE A 530 5.53 -3.29 -21.53
CA PHE A 530 5.95 -4.46 -22.28
C PHE A 530 6.56 -5.46 -21.32
N ASP A 531 6.23 -6.73 -21.46
CA ASP A 531 6.91 -7.80 -20.77
C ASP A 531 7.16 -9.03 -21.65
N VAL A 532 8.10 -9.84 -21.20
CA VAL A 532 8.38 -11.16 -21.73
C VAL A 532 8.87 -12.04 -20.60
N GLY A 533 8.24 -13.19 -20.46
CA GLY A 533 8.62 -14.12 -19.40
C GLY A 533 8.52 -15.59 -19.82
N ALA A 534 9.15 -16.43 -19.02
CA ALA A 534 9.10 -17.86 -19.17
C ALA A 534 9.07 -18.57 -17.81
N ALA A 535 8.24 -19.56 -17.67
CA ALA A 535 8.20 -20.48 -16.53
C ALA A 535 8.52 -21.89 -16.99
N LYS A 536 9.39 -22.60 -16.24
CA LYS A 536 9.80 -23.96 -16.52
C LYS A 536 9.69 -24.84 -15.29
N LYS A 537 8.89 -25.88 -15.38
CA LYS A 537 8.87 -26.95 -14.41
C LYS A 537 9.99 -27.95 -14.71
N LEU A 538 11.16 -27.76 -14.05
CA LEU A 538 12.36 -28.56 -14.27
C LEU A 538 12.22 -30.00 -13.73
N SER A 539 11.40 -30.18 -12.69
CA SER A 539 11.01 -31.47 -12.13
C SER A 539 9.62 -31.37 -11.47
N PRO A 540 9.01 -32.48 -11.03
CA PRO A 540 7.77 -32.39 -10.28
C PRO A 540 7.85 -31.53 -9.00
N SER A 541 9.07 -31.26 -8.52
CA SER A 541 9.32 -30.53 -7.27
C SER A 541 9.97 -29.18 -7.47
N LEU A 542 10.42 -28.79 -8.67
CA LEU A 542 11.17 -27.55 -8.93
C LEU A 542 10.58 -26.81 -10.12
N THR A 543 10.14 -25.59 -9.85
CA THR A 543 9.72 -24.61 -10.88
C THR A 543 10.67 -23.41 -10.83
N VAL A 544 11.05 -22.89 -11.99
CA VAL A 544 11.82 -21.65 -12.13
C VAL A 544 11.13 -20.73 -13.11
N THR A 545 11.17 -19.42 -12.84
CA THR A 545 10.63 -18.40 -13.76
C THR A 545 11.66 -17.30 -14.02
N ILE A 546 11.55 -16.70 -15.18
CA ILE A 546 12.24 -15.48 -15.53
C ILE A 546 11.22 -14.52 -16.14
N ASP A 547 11.27 -13.27 -15.76
CA ASP A 547 10.46 -12.19 -16.32
C ASP A 547 11.31 -10.97 -16.59
N SER A 548 11.02 -10.23 -17.66
CA SER A 548 11.68 -8.98 -18.01
C SER A 548 10.65 -7.97 -18.49
N TYR A 549 10.74 -6.75 -18.01
CA TYR A 549 9.75 -5.71 -18.26
C TYR A 549 10.37 -4.38 -18.64
N LEU A 550 9.56 -3.57 -19.36
CA LEU A 550 9.82 -2.17 -19.69
C LEU A 550 8.52 -1.38 -19.62
N LYS A 551 8.47 -0.38 -18.73
CA LYS A 551 7.39 0.61 -18.65
C LYS A 551 7.94 1.98 -19.07
N LEU A 552 7.21 2.66 -19.95
CA LEU A 552 7.51 4.00 -20.42
C LEU A 552 6.32 4.90 -20.13
N SER A 553 6.51 5.85 -19.22
CA SER A 553 5.45 6.72 -18.70
C SER A 553 5.58 8.15 -19.21
N ASN A 554 4.44 8.78 -19.45
CA ASN A 554 4.29 10.23 -19.48
C ASN A 554 3.52 10.64 -18.24
N HIS A 555 3.89 11.78 -17.64
CA HIS A 555 3.32 12.26 -16.39
C HIS A 555 3.50 11.23 -15.27
N LEU A 556 4.68 10.63 -15.14
CA LEU A 556 4.98 9.68 -14.08
C LEU A 556 4.62 10.30 -12.72
N ILE A 557 3.79 9.61 -11.95
CA ILE A 557 3.40 10.04 -10.60
C ILE A 557 4.49 9.64 -9.62
N ASP A 558 4.82 10.58 -8.73
CA ASP A 558 5.69 10.37 -7.57
C ASP A 558 5.11 11.16 -6.39
N GLU A 559 5.66 10.98 -5.20
CA GLU A 559 5.21 11.67 -4.00
C GLU A 559 6.35 12.48 -3.38
N GLY A 560 5.98 13.64 -2.86
CA GLY A 560 6.79 14.47 -2.00
C GLY A 560 6.16 14.64 -0.63
N GLN A 561 6.92 15.21 0.29
CA GLN A 561 6.48 15.52 1.64
C GLN A 561 6.55 17.02 1.89
N PHE A 562 5.51 17.59 2.49
CA PHE A 562 5.46 18.99 2.91
C PHE A 562 5.10 19.11 4.39
N GLY A 563 5.90 19.89 5.13
CA GLY A 563 5.67 20.12 6.55
C GLY A 563 5.95 18.89 7.42
N ALA A 564 5.75 19.03 8.72
CA ALA A 564 5.81 17.93 9.66
C ALA A 564 4.40 17.41 9.93
N PRO A 565 4.27 16.15 10.21
CA PRO A 565 5.16 15.07 9.80
C PRO A 565 4.63 14.24 8.63
N ILE A 566 3.38 14.41 8.16
CA ILE A 566 2.81 13.46 7.21
C ILE A 566 1.83 14.12 6.25
N ILE A 567 2.30 15.10 5.51
CA ILE A 567 1.57 15.58 4.34
C ILE A 567 2.32 15.10 3.11
N LEU A 568 1.92 13.93 2.63
CA LEU A 568 2.35 13.44 1.34
C LEU A 568 1.61 14.19 0.24
N THR A 569 2.32 14.64 -0.78
CA THR A 569 1.75 15.33 -1.94
C THR A 569 2.19 14.66 -3.23
N PRO A 570 1.25 14.17 -4.05
CA PRO A 570 1.61 13.63 -5.35
C PRO A 570 2.06 14.75 -6.30
N PHE A 571 3.07 14.46 -7.10
CA PHE A 571 3.53 15.30 -8.19
C PHE A 571 3.84 14.48 -9.45
N ASN A 572 4.15 15.13 -10.58
CA ASN A 572 4.51 14.44 -11.81
C ASN A 572 5.90 14.79 -12.30
N TYR A 573 6.68 13.77 -12.66
CA TYR A 573 7.72 13.92 -13.68
C TYR A 573 7.10 13.97 -15.08
N ALA A 574 7.72 14.70 -16.00
CA ALA A 574 7.27 14.77 -17.40
C ALA A 574 7.32 13.40 -18.07
N LYS A 575 8.35 12.62 -17.77
CA LYS A 575 8.57 11.28 -18.29
C LYS A 575 9.08 10.34 -17.20
N GLY A 576 8.75 9.08 -17.36
CA GLY A 576 9.25 8.00 -16.53
C GLY A 576 9.68 6.79 -17.35
N ARG A 577 10.61 6.01 -16.80
CA ARG A 577 10.97 4.70 -17.31
C ARG A 577 11.31 3.75 -16.18
N GLN A 578 10.69 2.58 -16.21
CA GLN A 578 11.04 1.49 -15.32
C GLN A 578 11.35 0.26 -16.16
N TYR A 579 12.41 -0.47 -15.81
CA TYR A 579 12.76 -1.72 -16.48
C TYR A 579 13.55 -2.63 -15.56
N GLY A 580 13.44 -3.94 -15.80
CA GLY A 580 14.13 -4.89 -14.97
C GLY A 580 14.01 -6.33 -15.41
N VAL A 581 14.61 -7.20 -14.60
CA VAL A 581 14.56 -8.66 -14.74
C VAL A 581 14.33 -9.29 -13.38
N GLU A 582 13.40 -10.23 -13.34
CA GLU A 582 13.05 -11.00 -12.16
C GLU A 582 13.29 -12.49 -12.41
N LEU A 583 13.85 -13.17 -11.40
CA LEU A 583 14.06 -14.60 -11.40
C LEU A 583 13.40 -15.18 -10.15
N THR A 584 12.63 -16.24 -10.31
CA THR A 584 12.06 -16.96 -9.16
C THR A 584 12.33 -18.45 -9.25
N GLY A 585 12.45 -19.08 -8.09
CA GLY A 585 12.56 -20.53 -7.97
C GLY A 585 11.75 -21.02 -6.79
N SER A 586 10.93 -22.04 -7.00
CA SER A 586 10.20 -22.72 -5.93
C SER A 586 10.46 -24.21 -5.95
N TYR A 587 10.68 -24.77 -4.77
CA TYR A 587 10.97 -26.19 -4.57
C TYR A 587 10.11 -26.75 -3.44
N ALA A 588 9.43 -27.86 -3.69
CA ALA A 588 8.67 -28.58 -2.67
C ALA A 588 8.81 -30.11 -2.88
N LYS A 589 9.31 -30.83 -1.87
CA LYS A 589 9.43 -32.27 -1.91
C LYS A 589 9.39 -32.88 -0.51
N GLY A 590 8.34 -33.66 -0.25
CA GLY A 590 8.14 -34.28 1.06
C GLY A 590 8.06 -33.23 2.18
N PRO A 591 8.86 -33.35 3.24
CA PRO A 591 8.82 -32.40 4.35
C PRO A 591 9.57 -31.08 4.10
N PHE A 592 10.23 -30.94 2.96
CA PHE A 592 11.06 -29.77 2.64
C PHE A 592 10.41 -28.87 1.58
N SER A 593 10.33 -27.57 1.85
CA SER A 593 9.98 -26.52 0.92
C SER A 593 11.01 -25.39 0.95
N ALA A 594 11.22 -24.75 -0.21
CA ALA A 594 12.10 -23.60 -0.32
C ALA A 594 11.69 -22.73 -1.52
N TYR A 595 11.99 -21.43 -1.44
CA TYR A 595 11.88 -20.49 -2.55
C TYR A 595 13.11 -19.57 -2.57
N ALA A 596 13.35 -18.97 -3.72
CA ALA A 596 14.35 -17.91 -3.87
C ALA A 596 13.91 -16.98 -5.01
N ASN A 597 13.99 -15.67 -4.79
CA ASN A 597 13.65 -14.62 -5.72
C ASN A 597 14.82 -13.65 -5.85
N PHE A 598 15.00 -13.14 -7.05
CA PHE A 598 15.98 -12.12 -7.39
C PHE A 598 15.32 -11.13 -8.33
N ALA A 599 15.44 -9.84 -8.05
CA ALA A 599 15.01 -8.77 -8.94
C ALA A 599 16.14 -7.77 -9.14
N TYR A 600 16.32 -7.37 -10.39
CA TYR A 600 17.10 -6.20 -10.79
C TYR A 600 16.15 -5.19 -11.39
N SER A 601 16.03 -4.01 -10.79
CA SER A 601 15.08 -2.97 -11.20
C SER A 601 15.77 -1.64 -11.37
N VAL A 602 15.26 -0.83 -12.31
CA VAL A 602 15.65 0.55 -12.50
C VAL A 602 14.39 1.38 -12.70
N ALA A 603 14.19 2.38 -11.84
CA ALA A 603 13.10 3.33 -11.92
C ALA A 603 13.66 4.75 -11.99
N GLN A 604 13.22 5.54 -13.00
CA GLN A 604 13.77 6.88 -13.26
C GLN A 604 12.70 7.84 -13.75
N GLY A 605 12.82 9.13 -13.34
CA GLY A 605 12.01 10.26 -13.78
C GLY A 605 12.86 11.35 -14.44
N GLU A 606 12.26 12.14 -15.34
CA GLU A 606 12.86 13.28 -16.06
C GLU A 606 11.84 14.41 -16.19
N GLY A 607 12.25 15.63 -15.86
CA GLY A 607 11.44 16.85 -15.99
C GLY A 607 10.34 16.96 -14.95
N TRP A 608 9.77 18.13 -14.79
CA TRP A 608 8.67 18.43 -13.87
C TRP A 608 7.45 18.90 -14.66
N GLN A 609 6.24 18.48 -14.25
CA GLN A 609 5.00 18.90 -14.91
C GLN A 609 3.88 19.33 -13.97
N SER A 610 4.02 19.09 -12.69
CA SER A 610 3.11 19.63 -11.68
C SER A 610 3.90 20.32 -10.58
N SER A 611 3.22 20.96 -9.66
CA SER A 611 3.88 21.59 -8.54
C SER A 611 4.63 20.55 -7.72
N GLN A 612 5.84 20.89 -7.38
CA GLN A 612 6.67 20.19 -6.43
C GLN A 612 7.36 21.24 -5.54
N PHE A 613 7.79 20.84 -4.36
CA PHE A 613 8.45 21.72 -3.39
C PHE A 613 9.58 21.01 -2.61
N ASP A 614 9.87 19.75 -2.95
CA ASP A 614 10.89 18.94 -2.29
C ASP A 614 12.30 19.22 -2.80
N PHE A 615 12.43 19.89 -3.96
CA PHE A 615 13.71 20.05 -4.64
C PHE A 615 14.10 21.54 -4.73
N PRO A 616 15.34 21.92 -4.37
CA PRO A 616 15.85 23.24 -4.62
C PRO A 616 16.00 23.52 -6.12
N GLN A 617 16.04 24.80 -6.51
CA GLN A 617 16.02 25.23 -7.92
C GLN A 617 17.12 24.57 -8.77
N ALA A 618 18.33 24.42 -8.24
CA ALA A 618 19.43 23.77 -8.97
C ALA A 618 19.14 22.30 -9.31
N GLN A 619 18.47 21.60 -8.41
CA GLN A 619 18.03 20.22 -8.67
C GLN A 619 16.90 20.19 -9.70
N ILE A 620 15.94 21.12 -9.63
CA ILE A 620 14.85 21.25 -10.62
C ILE A 620 15.42 21.47 -12.01
N ASP A 621 16.40 22.38 -12.18
CA ASP A 621 17.04 22.69 -13.45
C ASP A 621 17.82 21.47 -13.99
N TYR A 622 18.48 20.73 -13.12
CA TYR A 622 19.17 19.50 -13.50
C TYR A 622 18.18 18.43 -14.00
N VAL A 623 17.12 18.16 -13.24
CA VAL A 623 16.10 17.14 -13.57
C VAL A 623 15.34 17.51 -14.85
N ALA A 624 15.22 18.79 -15.21
CA ALA A 624 14.53 19.23 -16.41
C ALA A 624 15.08 18.58 -17.71
N ASN A 625 16.35 18.16 -17.70
CA ASN A 625 17.02 17.59 -18.87
C ASN A 625 17.77 16.27 -18.58
N HIS A 626 17.65 15.73 -17.36
CA HIS A 626 18.34 14.52 -16.94
C HIS A 626 17.39 13.55 -16.26
N TYR A 627 17.50 12.27 -16.61
CA TYR A 627 16.88 11.21 -15.80
C TYR A 627 17.60 11.11 -14.45
N ILE A 628 16.84 11.18 -13.37
CA ILE A 628 17.29 10.80 -12.02
C ILE A 628 16.62 9.49 -11.62
N TYR A 629 17.17 8.80 -10.64
CA TYR A 629 16.48 7.66 -10.03
C TYR A 629 15.31 8.17 -9.19
N LEU A 630 14.24 7.36 -9.11
CA LEU A 630 13.21 7.58 -8.12
C LEU A 630 13.77 7.22 -6.74
N ASP A 631 13.27 7.83 -5.72
CA ASP A 631 13.72 7.60 -4.34
C ASP A 631 13.54 6.15 -3.88
N HIS A 632 12.54 5.44 -4.44
CA HIS A 632 12.25 4.02 -4.19
C HIS A 632 12.94 3.04 -5.18
N ASP A 633 13.89 3.50 -5.99
CA ASP A 633 14.69 2.62 -6.84
C ASP A 633 15.61 1.74 -5.99
N GLU A 634 15.15 0.57 -5.56
CA GLU A 634 16.03 -0.47 -5.03
C GLU A 634 16.59 -1.32 -6.17
N ARG A 635 17.87 -1.14 -6.48
CA ARG A 635 18.52 -1.71 -7.66
C ARG A 635 18.52 -3.23 -7.68
N VAL A 636 18.75 -3.87 -6.55
CA VAL A 636 18.70 -5.33 -6.38
C VAL A 636 17.94 -5.65 -5.11
N ALA A 637 16.85 -6.36 -5.26
CA ALA A 637 16.09 -6.94 -4.17
C ALA A 637 16.11 -8.48 -4.31
N MET A 638 16.32 -9.18 -3.19
CA MET A 638 16.29 -10.64 -3.14
C MET A 638 15.54 -11.11 -1.91
N SER A 639 14.79 -12.18 -2.07
CA SER A 639 14.21 -12.92 -0.95
C SER A 639 14.44 -14.42 -1.12
N ALA A 640 14.61 -15.11 -0.03
CA ALA A 640 14.73 -16.57 -0.02
C ALA A 640 14.21 -17.12 1.29
N GLY A 641 13.61 -18.30 1.25
CA GLY A 641 13.17 -18.96 2.46
C GLY A 641 13.06 -20.47 2.29
N GLY A 642 12.93 -21.14 3.42
CA GLY A 642 12.75 -22.58 3.42
C GLY A 642 12.20 -23.10 4.73
N SER A 643 11.52 -24.23 4.66
CA SER A 643 11.02 -24.92 5.83
C SER A 643 11.26 -26.42 5.73
N TYR A 644 11.44 -27.05 6.89
CA TYR A 644 11.59 -28.50 7.02
C TYR A 644 10.72 -29.01 8.17
N LEU A 645 9.85 -29.95 7.89
CA LEU A 645 8.99 -30.58 8.88
C LEU A 645 9.60 -31.93 9.32
N TRP A 646 9.91 -32.06 10.62
CA TRP A 646 10.46 -33.26 11.23
C TRP A 646 9.70 -33.65 12.50
N GLU A 647 9.03 -34.78 12.47
CA GLU A 647 8.29 -35.37 13.61
C GLU A 647 7.41 -34.34 14.36
N GLY A 648 6.59 -33.59 13.62
CA GLY A 648 5.72 -32.55 14.19
C GLY A 648 6.40 -31.22 14.49
N THR A 649 7.73 -31.13 14.31
CA THR A 649 8.49 -29.88 14.44
C THR A 649 8.80 -29.30 13.07
N ARG A 650 8.38 -28.06 12.82
CA ARG A 650 8.75 -27.28 11.64
C ARG A 650 9.89 -26.33 11.99
N PHE A 651 10.93 -26.37 11.21
CA PHE A 651 12.01 -25.39 11.20
C PHE A 651 11.82 -24.49 9.99
N SER A 652 11.84 -23.18 10.19
CA SER A 652 11.62 -22.17 9.15
C SER A 652 12.75 -21.15 9.14
N THR A 653 13.07 -20.64 7.96
CA THR A 653 13.98 -19.51 7.81
C THR A 653 13.58 -18.70 6.60
N ASP A 654 13.73 -17.40 6.65
CA ASP A 654 13.72 -16.52 5.50
C ASP A 654 14.88 -15.53 5.54
N LEU A 655 15.13 -14.92 4.38
CA LEU A 655 16.17 -13.93 4.16
C LEU A 655 15.62 -12.87 3.21
N ILE A 656 15.84 -11.61 3.54
CA ILE A 656 15.62 -10.45 2.66
C ILE A 656 16.97 -9.75 2.49
N PHE A 657 17.31 -9.43 1.24
CA PHE A 657 18.47 -8.63 0.87
C PHE A 657 18.02 -7.49 -0.03
N GLY A 658 18.50 -6.29 0.27
CA GLY A 658 18.32 -5.12 -0.56
C GLY A 658 19.60 -4.33 -0.74
N THR A 659 19.69 -3.57 -1.85
CA THR A 659 20.80 -2.62 -2.08
C THR A 659 20.53 -1.26 -1.46
N GLY A 660 19.36 -1.09 -0.87
CA GLY A 660 18.85 0.12 -0.25
C GLY A 660 18.20 1.07 -1.25
N LEU A 661 17.24 1.83 -0.75
CA LEU A 661 16.57 2.92 -1.45
C LEU A 661 17.53 4.05 -1.76
N ARG A 662 17.06 5.17 -2.29
CA ARG A 662 17.91 6.25 -2.78
C ARG A 662 18.03 7.38 -1.78
N GLN A 663 19.18 8.08 -1.88
CA GLN A 663 19.50 9.33 -1.22
C GLN A 663 20.28 10.22 -2.18
N ASP A 664 20.42 11.48 -1.85
CA ASP A 664 21.18 12.43 -2.64
C ASP A 664 22.66 12.02 -2.76
N GLY A 665 23.20 12.18 -3.94
CA GLY A 665 24.55 11.78 -4.29
C GLY A 665 25.46 12.96 -4.57
N ASN A 666 26.71 12.87 -4.12
CA ASN A 666 27.70 13.90 -4.40
C ASN A 666 27.97 14.06 -5.90
N VAL A 667 28.09 15.29 -6.37
CA VAL A 667 28.53 15.60 -7.71
C VAL A 667 29.99 15.19 -7.91
N THR A 668 30.25 14.35 -8.92
CA THR A 668 31.60 13.80 -9.19
C THR A 668 32.45 14.66 -10.13
N THR A 669 32.27 15.98 -10.13
CA THR A 669 33.15 16.91 -10.89
C THR A 669 34.38 17.28 -10.08
N PRO A 670 35.47 17.78 -10.72
CA PRO A 670 36.63 18.26 -9.98
C PRO A 670 36.36 19.41 -9.00
N SER A 671 35.31 20.19 -9.25
CA SER A 671 34.83 21.25 -8.33
C SER A 671 33.93 20.71 -7.21
N GLY A 672 33.40 19.48 -7.33
CA GLY A 672 32.34 18.95 -6.45
C GLY A 672 30.96 19.56 -6.73
N THR A 673 30.82 20.39 -7.76
CA THR A 673 29.58 21.08 -8.12
C THR A 673 29.36 21.10 -9.63
N ILE A 674 28.11 21.24 -10.05
CA ILE A 674 27.70 21.57 -11.42
C ILE A 674 27.08 22.95 -11.39
N THR A 675 27.48 23.85 -12.31
CA THR A 675 26.82 25.16 -12.46
C THR A 675 25.84 25.03 -13.61
N GLU A 676 24.57 25.25 -13.33
CA GLU A 676 23.50 25.20 -14.32
C GLU A 676 23.48 26.47 -15.20
N PRO A 677 22.81 26.47 -16.36
CA PRO A 677 22.80 27.59 -17.29
C PRO A 677 22.25 28.91 -16.71
N ASP A 678 21.39 28.84 -15.70
CA ASP A 678 20.83 29.98 -14.99
C ASP A 678 21.78 30.56 -13.93
N GLY A 679 22.88 29.86 -13.62
CA GLY A 679 23.88 30.21 -12.63
C GLY A 679 23.69 29.57 -11.26
N SER A 680 22.65 28.73 -11.08
CA SER A 680 22.49 27.91 -9.88
C SER A 680 23.59 26.86 -9.76
N VAL A 681 23.89 26.44 -8.54
CA VAL A 681 24.99 25.49 -8.26
C VAL A 681 24.42 24.24 -7.63
N LEU A 682 24.53 23.13 -8.36
CA LEU A 682 24.17 21.80 -7.90
C LEU A 682 25.38 21.16 -7.19
N ASP A 683 25.25 20.83 -5.94
CA ASP A 683 26.25 20.13 -5.11
C ASP A 683 25.88 18.65 -4.87
N ALA A 684 24.61 18.30 -5.00
CA ALA A 684 24.12 16.93 -4.87
C ALA A 684 23.14 16.56 -6.00
N ILE A 685 23.31 15.39 -6.59
CA ILE A 685 22.39 14.83 -7.57
C ILE A 685 21.24 14.16 -6.81
N PRO A 686 19.96 14.56 -7.03
CA PRO A 686 18.82 13.95 -6.36
C PRO A 686 18.80 12.44 -6.58
N ASN A 687 18.62 11.69 -5.50
CA ASN A 687 18.55 10.23 -5.51
C ASN A 687 19.78 9.53 -6.16
N GLY A 688 20.93 10.19 -6.17
CA GLY A 688 22.13 9.73 -6.88
C GLY A 688 22.82 8.50 -6.27
N LEU A 689 22.65 8.25 -4.98
CA LEU A 689 23.31 7.16 -4.24
C LEU A 689 22.30 6.24 -3.55
N PRO A 690 22.62 4.95 -3.34
CA PRO A 690 21.86 4.10 -2.44
C PRO A 690 22.14 4.45 -0.98
N VAL A 691 21.15 4.30 -0.10
CA VAL A 691 21.29 4.46 1.35
C VAL A 691 22.29 3.44 1.92
N GLY A 692 22.20 2.19 1.50
CA GLY A 692 23.12 1.12 1.90
C GLY A 692 22.49 -0.26 1.73
N LYS A 693 23.32 -1.25 1.44
CA LYS A 693 22.84 -2.64 1.35
C LYS A 693 22.56 -3.22 2.73
N TYR A 694 21.60 -4.12 2.79
CA TYR A 694 21.25 -4.85 4.02
C TYR A 694 20.92 -6.32 3.75
N VAL A 695 21.02 -7.13 4.81
CA VAL A 695 20.59 -8.53 4.85
C VAL A 695 19.86 -8.77 6.16
N GLN A 696 18.60 -9.12 6.10
CA GLN A 696 17.84 -9.57 7.27
C GLN A 696 17.59 -11.07 7.16
N VAL A 697 17.86 -11.82 8.21
CA VAL A 697 17.61 -13.26 8.30
C VAL A 697 16.75 -13.55 9.52
N ASN A 698 15.68 -14.30 9.31
CA ASN A 698 14.74 -14.71 10.36
C ASN A 698 14.77 -16.23 10.51
N PHE A 699 14.55 -16.72 11.73
CA PHE A 699 14.38 -18.14 12.04
C PHE A 699 13.11 -18.39 12.84
N GLY A 700 12.46 -19.50 12.56
CA GLY A 700 11.28 -19.96 13.30
C GLY A 700 11.34 -21.45 13.59
N VAL A 701 10.79 -21.82 14.73
CA VAL A 701 10.56 -23.23 15.11
C VAL A 701 9.15 -23.34 15.66
N THR A 702 8.32 -24.20 15.06
CA THR A 702 6.96 -24.49 15.55
C THR A 702 6.84 -25.98 15.82
N HIS A 703 6.32 -26.37 16.97
CA HIS A 703 6.07 -27.77 17.31
C HIS A 703 4.60 -28.01 17.61
N HIS A 704 4.04 -29.00 16.95
CA HIS A 704 2.66 -29.45 17.13
C HIS A 704 2.56 -30.50 18.24
N PHE A 705 1.68 -30.27 19.20
CA PHE A 705 1.38 -31.18 20.29
C PHE A 705 -0.06 -31.68 20.20
N ASP A 706 -0.24 -32.97 20.21
CA ASP A 706 -1.54 -33.63 20.46
C ASP A 706 -1.65 -34.06 21.92
N LEU A 707 -2.20 -33.20 22.77
CA LEU A 707 -2.31 -33.45 24.21
C LEU A 707 -3.64 -34.14 24.57
N PRO A 708 -3.66 -35.29 25.28
CA PRO A 708 -4.85 -36.06 25.51
C PRO A 708 -5.98 -35.31 26.21
N THR A 709 -5.67 -34.32 27.03
CA THR A 709 -6.64 -33.53 27.80
C THR A 709 -6.93 -32.14 27.25
N VAL A 710 -6.02 -31.59 26.46
CA VAL A 710 -6.10 -30.21 25.94
C VAL A 710 -6.42 -30.22 24.43
N GLY A 711 -6.08 -31.29 23.71
CA GLY A 711 -6.21 -31.39 22.25
C GLY A 711 -5.02 -30.83 21.49
N ALA A 712 -5.19 -30.49 20.23
CA ALA A 712 -4.15 -29.95 19.36
C ALA A 712 -3.70 -28.56 19.82
N MET A 713 -2.38 -28.33 19.85
CA MET A 713 -1.77 -27.09 20.26
C MET A 713 -0.42 -26.91 19.58
N ASP A 714 -0.17 -25.73 19.03
CA ASP A 714 1.13 -25.36 18.45
C ASP A 714 1.87 -24.42 19.39
N VAL A 715 3.16 -24.67 19.55
CA VAL A 715 4.09 -23.81 20.29
C VAL A 715 5.15 -23.34 19.32
N ARG A 716 5.32 -22.02 19.24
CA ARG A 716 6.23 -21.35 18.31
C ARG A 716 7.29 -20.54 19.03
N PHE A 717 8.48 -20.48 18.45
CA PHE A 717 9.56 -19.58 18.85
C PHE A 717 10.21 -19.01 17.59
N ASP A 718 10.36 -17.69 17.53
CA ASP A 718 10.88 -16.98 16.37
C ASP A 718 11.98 -15.99 16.77
N ILE A 719 12.91 -15.77 15.84
CA ILE A 719 13.98 -14.78 15.93
C ILE A 719 13.94 -13.95 14.66
N THR A 720 13.61 -12.67 14.77
CA THR A 720 13.69 -11.71 13.67
C THR A 720 15.04 -11.02 13.67
N ASN A 721 15.55 -10.68 12.49
CA ASN A 721 16.88 -10.09 12.30
C ASN A 721 17.94 -10.79 13.18
N ALA A 722 18.11 -12.10 13.00
CA ALA A 722 18.90 -12.96 13.90
C ALA A 722 20.37 -12.52 14.07
N PHE A 723 20.93 -11.83 13.07
CA PHE A 723 22.30 -11.33 13.09
C PHE A 723 22.43 -9.89 13.61
N ASP A 724 21.30 -9.27 13.99
CA ASP A 724 21.22 -7.91 14.52
C ASP A 724 21.84 -6.87 13.58
N GLU A 725 21.54 -7.01 12.29
CA GLU A 725 21.96 -6.06 11.27
C GLU A 725 21.30 -4.70 11.54
N VAL A 726 22.11 -3.65 11.58
CA VAL A 726 21.65 -2.26 11.69
C VAL A 726 21.65 -1.67 10.30
N TYR A 727 20.51 -1.43 9.74
CA TYR A 727 20.39 -0.90 8.38
C TYR A 727 19.39 0.22 8.29
N GLN A 728 19.71 1.18 7.46
CA GLN A 728 18.87 2.35 7.20
C GLN A 728 17.95 2.08 6.03
N ILE A 729 16.66 2.39 6.18
CA ILE A 729 15.64 2.31 5.14
C ILE A 729 15.61 3.63 4.36
N ARG A 730 15.50 4.77 5.07
CA ARG A 730 15.40 6.11 4.48
C ARG A 730 16.33 7.10 5.19
N THR A 731 16.69 8.18 4.49
CA THR A 731 17.52 9.25 5.02
C THR A 731 16.70 10.53 5.14
N GLY A 732 16.37 10.93 6.36
CA GLY A 732 15.83 12.27 6.64
C GLY A 732 14.42 12.57 6.12
N THR A 733 13.64 11.55 5.74
CA THR A 733 12.23 11.69 5.36
C THR A 733 11.31 11.06 6.40
N GLY A 734 11.83 10.87 7.61
CA GLY A 734 11.12 10.22 8.69
C GLY A 734 10.00 11.05 9.26
N VAL A 735 9.07 10.37 9.89
CA VAL A 735 8.06 10.96 10.76
C VAL A 735 8.76 11.55 12.00
N GLY A 736 8.10 12.47 12.67
CA GLY A 736 8.68 13.23 13.75
C GLY A 736 9.57 14.35 13.22
N VAL A 737 10.76 14.46 13.73
CA VAL A 737 11.69 15.56 13.41
C VAL A 737 12.58 15.30 12.17
N PHE A 738 12.02 14.81 11.07
CA PHE A 738 12.73 14.44 9.83
C PHE A 738 13.90 13.49 10.05
N ALA A 739 13.78 12.62 11.03
CA ALA A 739 14.82 11.69 11.39
C ALA A 739 15.03 10.61 10.30
N PRO A 740 16.21 10.01 10.16
CA PRO A 740 16.40 8.82 9.37
C PRO A 740 15.58 7.65 9.93
N GLN A 741 15.35 6.63 9.12
CA GLN A 741 14.58 5.45 9.51
C GLN A 741 15.39 4.19 9.33
N TYR A 742 15.38 3.34 10.35
CA TYR A 742 16.14 2.11 10.40
C TYR A 742 15.22 0.91 10.53
N GLY A 743 15.61 -0.17 9.88
CA GLY A 743 14.90 -1.45 10.01
C GLY A 743 14.95 -2.03 11.43
N PRO A 744 14.04 -2.97 11.74
CA PRO A 744 13.92 -3.54 13.08
C PRO A 744 15.19 -4.25 13.51
N ARG A 745 15.59 -4.05 14.78
CA ARG A 745 16.68 -4.75 15.43
C ARG A 745 16.26 -6.20 15.76
N ARG A 746 17.23 -7.01 16.24
CA ARG A 746 16.94 -8.41 16.61
C ARG A 746 15.87 -8.51 17.68
N GLY A 747 14.82 -9.29 17.38
CA GLY A 747 13.73 -9.63 18.28
C GLY A 747 13.62 -11.13 18.54
N PHE A 748 13.13 -11.49 19.73
CA PHE A 748 12.83 -12.87 20.13
C PHE A 748 11.35 -12.93 20.52
N PHE A 749 10.62 -13.87 19.91
CA PHE A 749 9.18 -13.99 20.08
C PHE A 749 8.82 -15.45 20.41
N ALA A 750 7.72 -15.63 21.07
CA ALA A 750 7.15 -16.95 21.33
C ALA A 750 5.62 -16.89 21.28
N GLY A 751 5.02 -17.98 20.83
CA GLY A 751 3.57 -18.06 20.72
C GLY A 751 3.01 -19.43 21.05
N VAL A 752 1.75 -19.44 21.44
CA VAL A 752 0.96 -20.64 21.66
C VAL A 752 -0.38 -20.47 20.96
N THR A 753 -0.68 -21.42 20.07
CA THR A 753 -1.97 -21.49 19.37
C THR A 753 -2.70 -22.74 19.80
N LYS A 754 -3.98 -22.61 20.14
CA LYS A 754 -4.87 -23.69 20.54
C LYS A 754 -5.99 -23.85 19.51
N ASP A 755 -6.06 -25.02 18.88
CA ASP A 755 -7.15 -25.38 17.96
C ASP A 755 -8.34 -26.00 18.74
N PHE A 756 -9.57 -25.75 18.29
CA PHE A 756 -10.81 -26.25 18.90
C PHE A 756 -11.95 -26.41 17.91
#